data_630a0e2b55762c46170ae91dc414eaf6
#
_entry.id   630a0e2b55762c46170ae91dc414eaf6
#
_cell.length_a   1.000
_cell.length_b   1.000
_cell.length_c   1.000
_cell.angle_alpha   90.00
_cell.angle_beta   90.00
_cell.angle_gamma   90.00
#
_symmetry.space_group_name_H-M   'P 1'
#
loop_
_entity.id
_entity.type
_entity.pdbx_description
1 polymer ?
#
loop_
_entity_poly.entity_id
_entity_poly.type
_entity_poly.pdbx_seq_one_letter_code
_entity_poly.pdbx_strand_id
1 'polypeptide(L)'
;MLQCKNIMKDYVSGDEIVHALKGVSLSFREHEFVSILGQSGCGKTTFLNIIGGLDHYTSGDLIINGKSTKDYSDKDWDTYRNHQVGFVFQSYNLIMHQSVLSNVELALTLTGVNKEERRKRAIEALNKVGLSDQIHKKPTQMSGGQMQRVAIARAIVNNPDIILADEPTGALDSVTSVQIMEILKEISKDKLVIMVTHNPQLADEYSSRIIRLKDGTLVSDSNPFNEQEMNVDTSVLKRPGMSFKMACSLSLNNLMTKKARTFLTSFAGSIGIIGIALIMSLSHGMQSYIDQMENDTMASYPIEIQSSSSDMSTLMTTMMGMKKKTEEHKDSKIYSRPYVEDVLESLSSSKKNNLSAFKSYIESDKGKEFRKTAKAIEYDYNLNLQVYNENTDSGLVQVSPNGLLDKLGMSDMMSIQSQFMDSSSMTNDQVWLSLPESKKLRDDEYQLVEGKWPTNYNEVVLEVDENNEITDYALYSLGLLDQDELVKNYQKILNGETDKISKTNLKSYSVDDILNLKFRLVLNSDLYQKVNGLWINQSENESYMQDVVSKSPEIKVVGIIKPSESTVSQPTMGGVYYTKAMEEYVTSKTENAQIVKEQKSNPNINIFTQAEFASGQKMSMSNLTNEQMMQLSSMSQEELMNYMNTYNENINATYDSNLTKLGVVDYSNPTKISLYASSFDGKEKLGDLITSYNKKQTKSNVITYNDFIGTMLSSVTSVVNIISYVLIAFVSVSLIVSSIMIGIITYISVLERTKEIGILRSIGASKKDITRVFNAETFIIGLISGVLGILITLVLNVPISVVVENMTGVSHIAKLPVNGAVFLIFIDLVLTILAGLIPSKIASKKDPVEALRSE
;
A
#
# COMPACT_ATOMS: atom_id res chain seq x y z
N MET A 1 13.69 -67.95 -0.41
CA MET A 1 13.78 -66.48 -0.53
C MET A 1 13.04 -65.99 -1.74
N LEU A 2 13.24 -66.46 -2.97
CA LEU A 2 12.60 -65.97 -4.20
C LEU A 2 12.06 -67.13 -5.01
N GLN A 3 10.75 -67.11 -5.38
CA GLN A 3 10.10 -68.13 -6.21
C GLN A 3 9.28 -67.50 -7.32
N CYS A 4 9.43 -67.98 -8.53
CA CYS A 4 8.61 -67.63 -9.69
C CYS A 4 7.74 -68.84 -10.04
N LYS A 5 6.43 -68.69 -10.07
CA LYS A 5 5.45 -69.70 -10.41
C LYS A 5 4.68 -69.33 -11.68
N ASN A 6 4.96 -69.99 -12.79
CA ASN A 6 4.33 -69.80 -14.09
C ASN A 6 4.25 -68.35 -14.54
N ILE A 7 5.36 -67.57 -14.44
CA ILE A 7 5.42 -66.16 -14.79
C ILE A 7 5.25 -65.98 -16.30
N MET A 8 4.21 -65.26 -16.69
CA MET A 8 3.97 -64.85 -18.08
C MET A 8 4.03 -63.34 -18.20
N LYS A 9 4.54 -62.84 -19.31
CA LYS A 9 4.56 -61.40 -19.61
C LYS A 9 4.26 -61.17 -21.09
N ASP A 10 3.20 -60.36 -21.30
CA ASP A 10 2.77 -59.92 -22.61
C ASP A 10 2.92 -58.41 -22.73
N TYR A 11 3.45 -57.93 -23.83
CA TYR A 11 3.48 -56.51 -24.19
C TYR A 11 2.52 -56.28 -25.37
N VAL A 12 1.68 -55.28 -25.25
CA VAL A 12 0.76 -54.85 -26.32
C VAL A 12 1.43 -53.71 -27.10
N SER A 13 1.64 -53.92 -28.40
CA SER A 13 2.22 -52.92 -29.30
C SER A 13 1.27 -52.70 -30.48
N GLY A 14 0.41 -51.71 -30.42
CA GLY A 14 -0.71 -51.56 -31.38
C GLY A 14 -1.66 -52.72 -31.28
N ASP A 15 -1.89 -53.44 -32.43
CA ASP A 15 -2.75 -54.63 -32.50
C ASP A 15 -2.02 -55.96 -32.27
N GLU A 16 -0.68 -55.94 -32.08
CA GLU A 16 0.12 -57.13 -31.86
C GLU A 16 0.43 -57.34 -30.36
N ILE A 17 0.34 -58.61 -29.94
CA ILE A 17 0.73 -59.04 -28.59
C ILE A 17 2.04 -59.81 -28.69
N VAL A 18 3.08 -59.27 -28.05
CA VAL A 18 4.37 -59.91 -27.96
C VAL A 18 4.48 -60.68 -26.63
N HIS A 19 4.49 -61.98 -26.67
CA HIS A 19 4.67 -62.89 -25.53
C HIS A 19 6.15 -62.98 -25.14
N ALA A 20 6.59 -62.10 -24.22
CA ALA A 20 7.99 -62.02 -23.78
C ALA A 20 8.41 -63.16 -22.82
N LEU A 21 7.47 -63.61 -21.97
CA LEU A 21 7.64 -64.79 -21.10
C LEU A 21 6.43 -65.71 -21.18
N LYS A 22 6.64 -66.97 -21.22
CA LYS A 22 5.63 -68.00 -21.50
C LYS A 22 5.54 -69.08 -20.40
N GLY A 23 5.41 -68.69 -19.12
CA GLY A 23 5.23 -69.61 -18.02
C GLY A 23 6.54 -70.06 -17.34
N VAL A 24 7.42 -69.15 -17.02
CA VAL A 24 8.70 -69.45 -16.38
C VAL A 24 8.47 -69.73 -14.88
N SER A 25 8.94 -70.91 -14.44
CA SER A 25 8.91 -71.32 -13.03
C SER A 25 10.33 -71.64 -12.53
N LEU A 26 10.76 -70.91 -11.48
CA LEU A 26 12.09 -71.01 -10.91
C LEU A 26 12.11 -70.67 -9.43
N SER A 27 12.94 -71.35 -8.62
CA SER A 27 13.20 -71.02 -7.25
C SER A 27 14.70 -70.76 -7.05
N PHE A 28 15.04 -69.76 -6.23
CA PHE A 28 16.42 -69.34 -5.98
C PHE A 28 16.82 -69.57 -4.50
N ARG A 29 18.08 -69.92 -4.25
CA ARG A 29 18.71 -70.05 -2.93
C ARG A 29 19.12 -68.65 -2.39
N GLU A 30 19.36 -68.56 -1.11
CA GLU A 30 19.71 -67.27 -0.49
C GLU A 30 21.13 -66.81 -0.87
N HIS A 31 22.03 -67.73 -1.10
CA HIS A 31 23.43 -67.45 -1.43
C HIS A 31 23.80 -68.32 -2.64
N GLU A 32 23.74 -67.75 -3.83
CA GLU A 32 24.19 -68.40 -5.08
C GLU A 32 24.46 -67.32 -6.16
N PHE A 33 25.34 -67.71 -7.11
CA PHE A 33 25.55 -66.92 -8.30
C PHE A 33 24.88 -67.63 -9.50
N VAL A 34 23.75 -67.04 -9.91
CA VAL A 34 22.95 -67.57 -11.00
C VAL A 34 23.16 -66.78 -12.27
N SER A 35 23.53 -67.40 -13.36
CA SER A 35 23.54 -66.81 -14.71
C SER A 35 22.36 -67.28 -15.51
N ILE A 36 21.62 -66.31 -16.10
CA ILE A 36 20.54 -66.55 -17.09
C ILE A 36 21.11 -66.33 -18.47
N LEU A 37 21.26 -67.41 -19.22
CA LEU A 37 21.78 -67.37 -20.59
C LEU A 37 20.71 -67.52 -21.63
N GLY A 38 20.87 -66.86 -22.77
CA GLY A 38 19.96 -66.92 -23.92
C GLY A 38 20.31 -65.88 -24.97
N GLN A 39 19.75 -66.07 -26.17
CA GLN A 39 19.93 -65.12 -27.28
C GLN A 39 19.30 -63.77 -26.98
N SER A 40 19.70 -62.70 -27.70
CA SER A 40 19.04 -61.38 -27.59
C SER A 40 17.56 -61.52 -27.95
N GLY A 41 16.70 -60.83 -27.18
CA GLY A 41 15.22 -60.87 -27.39
C GLY A 41 14.50 -62.07 -26.74
N CYS A 42 15.14 -63.06 -26.14
CA CYS A 42 14.48 -64.22 -25.55
C CYS A 42 13.81 -64.00 -24.16
N GLY A 43 13.67 -62.75 -23.70
CA GLY A 43 12.97 -62.41 -22.48
C GLY A 43 13.81 -62.29 -21.20
N LYS A 44 15.15 -62.34 -21.23
CA LYS A 44 16.04 -62.31 -20.06
C LYS A 44 15.91 -61.02 -19.25
N THR A 45 16.05 -59.83 -19.88
CA THR A 45 15.91 -58.52 -19.23
C THR A 45 14.50 -58.34 -18.70
N THR A 46 13.47 -58.80 -19.46
CA THR A 46 12.06 -58.76 -18.97
C THR A 46 11.90 -59.57 -17.69
N PHE A 47 12.49 -60.76 -17.64
CA PHE A 47 12.43 -61.62 -16.46
C PHE A 47 13.15 -60.97 -15.27
N LEU A 48 14.33 -60.35 -15.49
CA LEU A 48 15.10 -59.67 -14.48
C LEU A 48 14.33 -58.45 -13.94
N ASN A 49 13.67 -57.68 -14.82
CA ASN A 49 12.84 -56.53 -14.45
C ASN A 49 11.62 -56.92 -13.61
N ILE A 50 11.00 -58.07 -13.89
CA ILE A 50 9.88 -58.61 -13.10
C ILE A 50 10.34 -59.04 -11.73
N ILE A 51 11.43 -59.78 -11.63
CA ILE A 51 12.03 -60.15 -10.34
C ILE A 51 12.39 -58.92 -9.52
N GLY A 52 12.95 -57.93 -10.15
CA GLY A 52 13.32 -56.67 -9.48
C GLY A 52 12.17 -55.73 -9.18
N GLY A 53 10.96 -56.05 -9.61
CA GLY A 53 9.77 -55.20 -9.40
C GLY A 53 9.82 -53.89 -10.19
N LEU A 54 10.56 -53.82 -11.28
CA LEU A 54 10.57 -52.70 -12.23
C LEU A 54 9.44 -52.82 -13.24
N ASP A 55 9.05 -54.05 -13.57
CA ASP A 55 7.90 -54.38 -14.42
C ASP A 55 6.97 -55.38 -13.73
N HIS A 56 5.75 -55.51 -14.19
CA HIS A 56 4.74 -56.42 -13.63
C HIS A 56 4.50 -57.57 -14.59
N TYR A 57 4.35 -58.79 -14.05
CA TYR A 57 3.94 -59.93 -14.85
C TYR A 57 2.47 -59.85 -15.24
N THR A 58 2.10 -60.48 -16.41
CA THR A 58 0.71 -60.49 -16.86
C THR A 58 -0.09 -61.58 -16.14
N SER A 59 0.52 -62.72 -15.89
CA SER A 59 -0.06 -63.83 -15.11
C SER A 59 1.02 -64.68 -14.45
N GLY A 60 0.63 -65.56 -13.53
CA GLY A 60 1.55 -66.29 -12.63
C GLY A 60 1.62 -65.71 -11.26
N ASP A 61 2.68 -66.03 -10.51
CA ASP A 61 2.94 -65.51 -9.17
C ASP A 61 4.43 -65.38 -8.87
N LEU A 62 4.85 -64.24 -8.37
CA LEU A 62 6.19 -64.03 -7.82
C LEU A 62 6.09 -63.97 -6.31
N ILE A 63 6.79 -64.87 -5.62
CA ILE A 63 6.75 -65.01 -4.17
C ILE A 63 8.12 -64.56 -3.63
N ILE A 64 8.10 -63.60 -2.72
CA ILE A 64 9.29 -63.03 -2.09
C ILE A 64 9.17 -63.26 -0.57
N ASN A 65 10.15 -63.92 0.03
CA ASN A 65 10.15 -64.28 1.43
C ASN A 65 8.83 -64.92 1.92
N GLY A 66 8.29 -65.82 1.08
CA GLY A 66 7.03 -66.51 1.40
C GLY A 66 5.76 -65.74 1.14
N LYS A 67 5.81 -64.43 0.74
CA LYS A 67 4.66 -63.59 0.45
C LYS A 67 4.46 -63.39 -1.07
N SER A 68 3.22 -63.64 -1.56
CA SER A 68 2.85 -63.40 -2.95
C SER A 68 2.86 -61.90 -3.26
N THR A 69 3.42 -61.53 -4.39
CA THR A 69 3.49 -60.15 -4.85
C THR A 69 2.19 -59.66 -5.49
N LYS A 70 1.18 -60.54 -5.65
CA LYS A 70 -0.19 -60.14 -6.06
C LYS A 70 -0.83 -59.19 -5.06
N ASP A 71 -0.44 -59.30 -3.79
CA ASP A 71 -0.92 -58.44 -2.69
C ASP A 71 -0.06 -57.18 -2.46
N TYR A 72 0.98 -56.95 -3.28
CA TYR A 72 1.88 -55.83 -3.17
C TYR A 72 1.22 -54.53 -3.68
N SER A 73 1.19 -53.50 -2.86
CA SER A 73 0.92 -52.15 -3.28
C SER A 73 2.17 -51.51 -3.92
N ASP A 74 1.99 -50.39 -4.62
CA ASP A 74 3.13 -49.58 -5.14
C ASP A 74 4.19 -49.30 -4.05
N LYS A 75 3.78 -49.10 -2.79
CA LYS A 75 4.69 -48.83 -1.67
C LYS A 75 5.49 -50.06 -1.25
N ASP A 76 4.91 -51.27 -1.36
CA ASP A 76 5.60 -52.51 -1.04
C ASP A 76 6.66 -52.79 -2.13
N TRP A 77 6.35 -52.52 -3.39
CA TRP A 77 7.32 -52.58 -4.47
C TRP A 77 8.46 -51.56 -4.32
N ASP A 78 8.13 -50.25 -3.91
CA ASP A 78 9.15 -49.24 -3.62
C ASP A 78 10.07 -49.69 -2.49
N THR A 79 9.50 -50.32 -1.42
CA THR A 79 10.26 -50.82 -0.28
C THR A 79 11.15 -52.01 -0.69
N TYR A 80 10.65 -52.92 -1.46
CA TYR A 80 11.39 -54.06 -2.01
C TYR A 80 12.60 -53.62 -2.82
N ARG A 81 12.41 -52.70 -3.79
CA ARG A 81 13.50 -52.15 -4.64
C ARG A 81 14.53 -51.41 -3.84
N ASN A 82 14.14 -50.75 -2.74
CA ASN A 82 15.04 -49.92 -1.95
C ASN A 82 15.87 -50.76 -0.96
N HIS A 83 15.29 -51.78 -0.34
CA HIS A 83 15.95 -52.51 0.75
C HIS A 83 16.43 -53.90 0.37
N GLN A 84 15.71 -54.61 -0.52
CA GLN A 84 16.01 -56.01 -0.79
C GLN A 84 16.69 -56.27 -2.14
N VAL A 85 16.64 -55.27 -3.08
CA VAL A 85 17.21 -55.43 -4.41
C VAL A 85 18.26 -54.38 -4.71
N GLY A 86 19.40 -54.81 -5.21
CA GLY A 86 20.41 -53.94 -5.81
C GLY A 86 20.48 -54.17 -7.33
N PHE A 87 20.26 -53.12 -8.12
CA PHE A 87 20.33 -53.21 -9.59
C PHE A 87 21.68 -52.76 -10.13
N VAL A 88 22.25 -53.56 -11.04
CA VAL A 88 23.41 -53.27 -11.87
C VAL A 88 22.95 -53.32 -13.32
N PHE A 89 22.80 -52.19 -13.95
CA PHE A 89 22.28 -52.02 -15.29
C PHE A 89 23.39 -52.16 -16.36
N GLN A 90 23.04 -52.51 -17.55
CA GLN A 90 23.95 -52.59 -18.71
C GLN A 90 24.56 -51.23 -19.08
N SER A 91 23.78 -50.15 -19.04
CA SER A 91 24.19 -48.78 -19.39
C SER A 91 24.60 -47.93 -18.18
N TYR A 92 25.10 -48.55 -17.11
CA TYR A 92 25.56 -47.95 -15.83
C TYR A 92 24.47 -47.16 -15.10
N ASN A 93 23.64 -46.37 -15.80
CA ASN A 93 22.58 -45.52 -15.27
C ASN A 93 23.02 -44.66 -14.09
N LEU A 94 24.11 -43.91 -14.29
CA LEU A 94 24.65 -42.95 -13.35
C LEU A 94 24.17 -41.55 -13.69
N ILE A 95 24.00 -40.71 -12.67
CA ILE A 95 23.70 -39.30 -12.88
C ILE A 95 25.01 -38.56 -13.20
N MET A 96 25.21 -38.20 -14.47
CA MET A 96 26.46 -37.73 -15.05
C MET A 96 27.01 -36.45 -14.46
N HIS A 97 26.15 -35.56 -13.98
CA HIS A 97 26.56 -34.28 -13.39
C HIS A 97 26.87 -34.37 -11.91
N GLN A 98 26.54 -35.46 -11.23
CA GLN A 98 26.86 -35.73 -9.83
C GLN A 98 28.21 -36.46 -9.67
N SER A 99 28.82 -36.30 -8.49
CA SER A 99 30.05 -37.05 -8.17
C SER A 99 29.78 -38.55 -8.02
N VAL A 100 30.83 -39.34 -8.09
CA VAL A 100 30.81 -40.79 -7.81
C VAL A 100 30.19 -41.05 -6.45
N LEU A 101 30.65 -40.35 -5.42
CA LEU A 101 30.12 -40.47 -4.06
C LEU A 101 28.64 -40.17 -4.02
N SER A 102 28.21 -39.05 -4.64
CA SER A 102 26.77 -38.66 -4.67
C SER A 102 25.89 -39.67 -5.38
N ASN A 103 26.38 -40.33 -6.44
CA ASN A 103 25.64 -41.39 -7.11
C ASN A 103 25.42 -42.61 -6.21
N VAL A 104 26.41 -42.99 -5.36
CA VAL A 104 26.24 -44.08 -4.40
C VAL A 104 25.38 -43.64 -3.20
N GLU A 105 25.58 -42.41 -2.66
CA GLU A 105 24.76 -41.85 -1.58
C GLU A 105 23.26 -41.77 -1.93
N LEU A 106 22.91 -41.74 -3.23
CA LEU A 106 21.54 -41.57 -3.70
C LEU A 106 20.61 -42.68 -3.19
N ALA A 107 21.05 -43.94 -3.20
CA ALA A 107 20.29 -45.07 -2.69
C ALA A 107 20.01 -44.94 -1.17
N LEU A 108 20.99 -44.48 -0.39
CA LEU A 108 20.82 -44.21 1.05
C LEU A 108 19.98 -42.95 1.35
N THR A 109 19.93 -42.01 0.41
CA THR A 109 19.12 -40.80 0.54
C THR A 109 17.62 -41.15 0.60
N LEU A 110 17.22 -42.14 -0.14
CA LEU A 110 15.81 -42.60 -0.18
C LEU A 110 15.39 -43.34 1.11
N THR A 111 16.36 -43.98 1.82
CA THR A 111 16.09 -44.67 3.08
C THR A 111 16.03 -43.74 4.28
N GLY A 112 16.30 -42.44 4.09
CA GLY A 112 16.28 -41.43 5.17
C GLY A 112 17.47 -41.54 6.13
N VAL A 113 18.58 -42.17 5.75
CA VAL A 113 19.82 -42.24 6.52
C VAL A 113 20.41 -40.83 6.67
N ASN A 114 20.89 -40.46 7.84
CA ASN A 114 21.53 -39.18 8.09
C ASN A 114 22.79 -38.96 7.22
N LYS A 115 23.19 -37.72 7.02
CA LYS A 115 24.25 -37.35 6.07
C LYS A 115 25.62 -38.00 6.38
N GLU A 116 25.98 -38.09 7.64
CA GLU A 116 27.27 -38.61 8.06
C GLU A 116 27.36 -40.14 7.82
N GLU A 117 26.37 -40.87 8.29
CA GLU A 117 26.29 -42.31 8.12
C GLU A 117 26.15 -42.70 6.64
N ARG A 118 25.36 -41.93 5.87
CA ARG A 118 25.21 -42.11 4.41
C ARG A 118 26.56 -42.00 3.71
N ARG A 119 27.32 -40.93 4.03
CA ARG A 119 28.65 -40.70 3.47
C ARG A 119 29.64 -41.83 3.83
N LYS A 120 29.60 -42.26 5.09
CA LYS A 120 30.45 -43.36 5.57
C LYS A 120 30.18 -44.66 4.80
N ARG A 121 28.92 -45.08 4.74
CA ARG A 121 28.52 -46.31 4.01
C ARG A 121 28.82 -46.21 2.52
N ALA A 122 28.60 -45.05 1.89
CA ALA A 122 28.92 -44.87 0.49
C ALA A 122 30.43 -45.02 0.19
N ILE A 123 31.28 -44.47 1.06
CA ILE A 123 32.74 -44.63 0.96
C ILE A 123 33.13 -46.09 1.18
N GLU A 124 32.57 -46.79 2.16
CA GLU A 124 32.78 -48.21 2.39
C GLU A 124 32.41 -49.06 1.18
N ALA A 125 31.25 -48.77 0.55
CA ALA A 125 30.82 -49.46 -0.67
C ALA A 125 31.76 -49.19 -1.86
N LEU A 126 32.25 -47.97 -2.03
CA LEU A 126 33.23 -47.60 -3.05
C LEU A 126 34.61 -48.27 -2.81
N ASN A 127 34.98 -48.40 -1.54
CA ASN A 127 36.24 -49.14 -1.18
C ASN A 127 36.14 -50.61 -1.56
N LYS A 128 34.98 -51.27 -1.35
CA LYS A 128 34.76 -52.68 -1.72
C LYS A 128 34.93 -52.93 -3.19
N VAL A 129 34.66 -51.93 -4.06
CA VAL A 129 34.84 -52.07 -5.52
C VAL A 129 36.13 -51.41 -6.01
N GLY A 130 37.05 -51.02 -5.13
CA GLY A 130 38.38 -50.49 -5.47
C GLY A 130 38.34 -49.07 -6.09
N LEU A 131 37.45 -48.17 -5.60
CA LEU A 131 37.30 -46.81 -6.10
C LEU A 131 37.51 -45.74 -5.02
N SER A 132 38.29 -46.02 -3.97
CA SER A 132 38.58 -45.11 -2.83
C SER A 132 39.03 -43.73 -3.28
N ASP A 133 39.90 -43.65 -4.29
CA ASP A 133 40.55 -42.40 -4.73
C ASP A 133 39.74 -41.64 -5.77
N GLN A 134 38.58 -42.19 -6.20
CA GLN A 134 37.78 -41.63 -7.28
C GLN A 134 36.48 -40.95 -6.79
N ILE A 135 36.27 -40.85 -5.50
CA ILE A 135 34.98 -40.44 -4.89
C ILE A 135 34.48 -39.05 -5.30
N HIS A 136 35.38 -38.13 -5.64
CA HIS A 136 35.06 -36.76 -6.03
C HIS A 136 34.89 -36.55 -7.55
N LYS A 137 35.36 -37.55 -8.36
CA LYS A 137 35.20 -37.48 -9.82
C LYS A 137 33.73 -37.58 -10.24
N LYS A 138 33.44 -37.06 -11.42
CA LYS A 138 32.15 -37.27 -12.10
C LYS A 138 32.24 -38.50 -13.00
N PRO A 139 31.10 -39.17 -13.31
CA PRO A 139 31.08 -40.29 -14.25
C PRO A 139 31.69 -39.98 -15.62
N THR A 140 31.51 -38.75 -16.13
CA THR A 140 32.11 -38.25 -17.38
C THR A 140 33.67 -38.26 -17.36
N GLN A 141 34.31 -38.41 -16.22
CA GLN A 141 35.79 -38.45 -16.04
C GLN A 141 36.30 -39.86 -15.78
N MET A 142 35.44 -40.88 -15.97
CA MET A 142 35.74 -42.28 -15.63
C MET A 142 35.68 -43.18 -16.85
N SER A 143 36.44 -44.30 -16.79
CA SER A 143 36.29 -45.36 -17.80
C SER A 143 34.98 -46.15 -17.64
N GLY A 144 34.54 -46.87 -18.66
CA GLY A 144 33.36 -47.72 -18.60
C GLY A 144 33.41 -48.73 -17.42
N GLY A 145 34.52 -49.42 -17.22
CA GLY A 145 34.69 -50.34 -16.10
C GLY A 145 34.67 -49.68 -14.73
N GLN A 146 35.19 -48.43 -14.61
CA GLN A 146 35.09 -47.65 -13.37
C GLN A 146 33.63 -47.26 -13.13
N MET A 147 32.90 -46.81 -14.17
CA MET A 147 31.46 -46.49 -14.06
C MET A 147 30.64 -47.72 -13.64
N GLN A 148 30.94 -48.88 -14.16
CA GLN A 148 30.27 -50.12 -13.77
C GLN A 148 30.53 -50.46 -12.29
N ARG A 149 31.76 -50.28 -11.81
CA ARG A 149 32.09 -50.45 -10.38
C ARG A 149 31.33 -49.47 -9.51
N VAL A 150 31.12 -48.23 -9.96
CA VAL A 150 30.25 -47.29 -9.25
C VAL A 150 28.79 -47.77 -9.19
N ALA A 151 28.25 -48.31 -10.30
CA ALA A 151 26.93 -48.89 -10.33
C ALA A 151 26.78 -50.09 -9.38
N ILE A 152 27.82 -50.96 -9.28
CA ILE A 152 27.85 -52.04 -8.30
C ILE A 152 27.92 -51.51 -6.88
N ALA A 153 28.76 -50.51 -6.59
CA ALA A 153 28.81 -49.86 -5.26
C ALA A 153 27.47 -49.30 -4.84
N ARG A 154 26.76 -48.65 -5.78
CA ARG A 154 25.38 -48.13 -5.56
C ARG A 154 24.39 -49.25 -5.29
N ALA A 155 24.52 -50.39 -5.99
CA ALA A 155 23.64 -51.55 -5.79
C ALA A 155 23.82 -52.17 -4.39
N ILE A 156 25.03 -52.25 -3.86
CA ILE A 156 25.35 -52.92 -2.58
C ILE A 156 25.25 -52.01 -1.34
N VAL A 157 25.16 -50.67 -1.50
CA VAL A 157 25.29 -49.71 -0.37
C VAL A 157 24.18 -49.84 0.66
N ASN A 158 22.98 -50.27 0.25
CA ASN A 158 21.83 -50.55 1.14
C ASN A 158 21.90 -51.94 1.77
N ASN A 159 22.95 -52.73 1.48
CA ASN A 159 23.11 -54.12 1.91
C ASN A 159 21.89 -55.00 1.51
N PRO A 160 21.46 -55.03 0.21
CA PRO A 160 20.34 -55.82 -0.23
C PRO A 160 20.61 -57.32 -0.19
N ASP A 161 19.54 -58.12 -0.15
CA ASP A 161 19.65 -59.61 -0.17
C ASP A 161 19.88 -60.17 -1.59
N ILE A 162 19.38 -59.43 -2.60
CA ILE A 162 19.40 -59.82 -4.00
C ILE A 162 20.15 -58.75 -4.82
N ILE A 163 21.10 -59.20 -5.65
CA ILE A 163 21.74 -58.36 -6.68
C ILE A 163 21.30 -58.84 -8.03
N LEU A 164 20.70 -57.96 -8.83
CA LEU A 164 20.27 -58.19 -10.20
C LEU A 164 21.20 -57.47 -11.17
N ALA A 165 21.90 -58.22 -12.01
CA ALA A 165 22.88 -57.67 -12.96
C ALA A 165 22.43 -57.96 -14.40
N ASP A 166 22.11 -56.90 -15.15
CA ASP A 166 21.75 -56.97 -16.55
C ASP A 166 22.96 -56.69 -17.42
N GLU A 167 23.54 -57.76 -18.05
CA GLU A 167 24.73 -57.71 -18.91
C GLU A 167 25.88 -56.87 -18.37
N PRO A 168 26.33 -57.05 -17.11
CA PRO A 168 27.24 -56.15 -16.44
C PRO A 168 28.60 -55.98 -17.07
N THR A 169 28.96 -56.83 -18.07
CA THR A 169 30.22 -56.83 -18.82
C THR A 169 30.06 -56.46 -20.28
N GLY A 170 28.87 -56.28 -20.78
CA GLY A 170 28.54 -56.15 -22.21
C GLY A 170 29.19 -54.96 -22.95
N ALA A 171 29.63 -53.94 -22.25
CA ALA A 171 30.30 -52.77 -22.81
C ALA A 171 31.76 -52.60 -22.34
N LEU A 172 32.38 -53.69 -21.84
CA LEU A 172 33.70 -53.65 -21.22
C LEU A 172 34.69 -54.51 -21.99
N ASP A 173 35.98 -54.19 -21.88
CA ASP A 173 37.07 -55.00 -22.32
C ASP A 173 37.22 -56.26 -21.45
N SER A 174 37.98 -57.29 -21.98
CA SER A 174 38.11 -58.61 -21.36
C SER A 174 38.73 -58.55 -19.94
N VAL A 175 39.71 -57.66 -19.69
CA VAL A 175 40.40 -57.58 -18.40
C VAL A 175 39.45 -56.94 -17.36
N THR A 176 38.77 -55.89 -17.76
CA THR A 176 37.78 -55.22 -16.91
C THR A 176 36.57 -56.10 -16.61
N SER A 177 36.12 -56.88 -17.60
CA SER A 177 35.05 -57.88 -17.43
C SER A 177 35.35 -58.88 -16.35
N VAL A 178 36.57 -59.44 -16.33
CA VAL A 178 37.05 -60.35 -15.27
C VAL A 178 36.99 -59.69 -13.90
N GLN A 179 37.46 -58.43 -13.77
CA GLN A 179 37.40 -57.69 -12.48
C GLN A 179 35.98 -57.53 -11.97
N ILE A 180 35.04 -57.21 -12.86
CA ILE A 180 33.61 -57.08 -12.50
C ILE A 180 33.02 -58.43 -12.05
N MET A 181 33.38 -59.52 -12.74
CA MET A 181 32.91 -60.86 -12.41
C MET A 181 33.47 -61.35 -11.07
N GLU A 182 34.72 -61.03 -10.75
CA GLU A 182 35.32 -61.33 -9.44
C GLU A 182 34.60 -60.59 -8.31
N ILE A 183 34.26 -59.32 -8.51
CA ILE A 183 33.49 -58.52 -7.51
C ILE A 183 32.11 -59.16 -7.31
N LEU A 184 31.37 -59.51 -8.36
CA LEU A 184 30.06 -60.18 -8.27
C LEU A 184 30.14 -61.54 -7.60
N LYS A 185 31.19 -62.32 -7.89
CA LYS A 185 31.47 -63.63 -7.24
C LYS A 185 31.74 -63.48 -5.76
N GLU A 186 32.47 -62.45 -5.35
CA GLU A 186 32.73 -62.19 -3.93
C GLU A 186 31.43 -61.83 -3.21
N ILE A 187 30.60 -60.98 -3.83
CA ILE A 187 29.26 -60.60 -3.32
C ILE A 187 28.33 -61.80 -3.16
N SER A 188 28.42 -62.80 -4.11
CA SER A 188 27.54 -63.93 -4.10
C SER A 188 27.77 -64.94 -2.96
N LYS A 189 28.89 -64.79 -2.20
CA LYS A 189 29.12 -65.59 -1.00
C LYS A 189 28.07 -65.34 0.09
N ASP A 190 27.60 -64.10 0.19
CA ASP A 190 26.66 -63.69 1.24
C ASP A 190 25.28 -63.27 0.68
N LYS A 191 25.08 -63.25 -0.62
CA LYS A 191 23.88 -62.72 -1.29
C LYS A 191 23.48 -63.55 -2.50
N LEU A 192 22.22 -63.47 -2.89
CA LEU A 192 21.76 -64.00 -4.17
C LEU A 192 22.14 -63.02 -5.30
N VAL A 193 23.01 -63.43 -6.23
CA VAL A 193 23.37 -62.74 -7.46
C VAL A 193 22.72 -63.40 -8.66
N ILE A 194 21.83 -62.65 -9.35
CA ILE A 194 21.22 -63.16 -10.62
C ILE A 194 21.72 -62.25 -11.75
N MET A 195 22.52 -62.83 -12.61
CA MET A 195 23.09 -62.12 -13.75
C MET A 195 22.44 -62.60 -15.03
N VAL A 196 22.08 -61.68 -15.88
CA VAL A 196 21.71 -61.94 -17.30
C VAL A 196 22.94 -61.69 -18.15
N THR A 197 23.28 -62.66 -19.03
CA THR A 197 24.40 -62.49 -19.94
C THR A 197 24.13 -63.23 -21.23
N HIS A 198 24.78 -62.85 -22.30
CA HIS A 198 24.88 -63.60 -23.55
C HIS A 198 26.22 -64.27 -23.75
N ASN A 199 27.18 -64.10 -22.75
CA ASN A 199 28.51 -64.69 -22.80
C ASN A 199 28.55 -66.01 -22.02
N PRO A 200 28.59 -67.20 -22.71
CA PRO A 200 28.60 -68.48 -22.04
C PRO A 200 29.87 -68.75 -21.26
N GLN A 201 31.05 -68.26 -21.71
CA GLN A 201 32.32 -68.47 -21.03
C GLN A 201 32.36 -67.89 -19.64
N LEU A 202 31.93 -66.61 -19.50
CA LEU A 202 31.83 -65.92 -18.18
C LEU A 202 30.79 -66.60 -17.29
N ALA A 203 29.69 -67.09 -17.82
CA ALA A 203 28.71 -67.82 -17.06
C ALA A 203 29.24 -69.15 -16.53
N ASP A 204 29.93 -69.90 -17.34
CA ASP A 204 30.49 -71.23 -16.97
C ASP A 204 31.65 -71.09 -15.94
N GLU A 205 32.43 -70.02 -16.00
CA GLU A 205 33.58 -69.83 -15.10
C GLU A 205 33.20 -69.25 -13.71
N TYR A 206 32.18 -68.39 -13.66
CA TYR A 206 31.88 -67.61 -12.41
C TYR A 206 30.62 -68.05 -11.68
N SER A 207 29.65 -68.70 -12.40
CA SER A 207 28.34 -69.02 -11.83
C SER A 207 28.29 -70.37 -11.18
N SER A 208 27.61 -70.48 -10.05
CA SER A 208 27.26 -71.74 -9.39
C SER A 208 26.08 -72.46 -10.04
N ARG A 209 25.28 -71.72 -10.84
CA ARG A 209 24.07 -72.23 -11.51
C ARG A 209 23.82 -71.47 -12.81
N ILE A 210 23.50 -72.21 -13.86
CA ILE A 210 23.24 -71.65 -15.18
C ILE A 210 21.84 -72.03 -15.61
N ILE A 211 21.02 -71.02 -15.90
CA ILE A 211 19.66 -71.17 -16.41
C ILE A 211 19.61 -70.76 -17.89
N ARG A 212 19.10 -71.57 -18.76
CA ARG A 212 18.98 -71.22 -20.18
C ARG A 212 17.53 -70.88 -20.56
N LEU A 213 17.33 -69.68 -21.07
CA LEU A 213 16.05 -69.19 -21.57
C LEU A 213 16.10 -69.15 -23.12
N LYS A 214 15.01 -69.58 -23.76
CA LYS A 214 14.81 -69.51 -25.21
C LYS A 214 13.35 -69.18 -25.49
N ASP A 215 13.10 -68.13 -26.28
CA ASP A 215 11.77 -67.70 -26.77
C ASP A 215 10.71 -67.56 -25.63
N GLY A 216 11.14 -67.04 -24.48
CA GLY A 216 10.31 -66.81 -23.29
C GLY A 216 10.06 -68.05 -22.44
N THR A 217 10.73 -69.21 -22.72
CA THR A 217 10.58 -70.46 -21.96
C THR A 217 11.87 -70.91 -21.32
N LEU A 218 11.78 -71.64 -20.20
CA LEU A 218 12.88 -72.27 -19.53
C LEU A 218 13.33 -73.54 -20.33
N VAL A 219 14.56 -73.61 -20.76
CA VAL A 219 15.10 -74.77 -21.55
C VAL A 219 15.89 -75.68 -20.64
N SER A 220 16.77 -75.19 -19.80
CA SER A 220 17.60 -76.00 -18.92
C SER A 220 17.99 -75.24 -17.68
N ASP A 221 18.23 -75.95 -16.60
CA ASP A 221 18.74 -75.47 -15.30
C ASP A 221 19.81 -76.47 -14.83
N SER A 222 21.04 -76.01 -14.63
CA SER A 222 22.18 -76.83 -14.29
C SER A 222 22.13 -77.36 -12.86
N ASN A 223 21.44 -76.77 -11.96
CA ASN A 223 21.36 -77.12 -10.55
C ASN A 223 19.98 -76.70 -9.94
N PRO A 224 18.90 -77.42 -10.37
CA PRO A 224 17.54 -77.08 -9.96
C PRO A 224 17.39 -77.04 -8.42
N PHE A 225 16.58 -76.13 -7.95
CA PHE A 225 16.25 -76.01 -6.54
C PHE A 225 14.72 -75.96 -6.35
N ASN A 226 14.19 -76.97 -5.63
CA ASN A 226 12.79 -77.05 -5.25
C ASN A 226 12.67 -76.84 -3.75
N GLU A 227 12.15 -75.74 -3.33
CA GLU A 227 11.92 -75.46 -1.92
C GLU A 227 10.55 -75.98 -1.45
N GLN A 228 10.57 -76.85 -0.43
CA GLN A 228 9.35 -77.25 0.29
C GLN A 228 9.13 -76.32 1.48
N GLU A 229 8.04 -75.52 1.48
CA GLU A 229 7.51 -74.57 2.50
C GLU A 229 8.53 -73.63 3.16
N MET A 230 8.46 -72.37 2.78
CA MET A 230 9.25 -71.32 3.42
C MET A 230 8.60 -70.81 4.67
N ASN A 231 9.36 -70.63 5.73
CA ASN A 231 8.97 -69.81 6.88
C ASN A 231 8.84 -68.33 6.42
N VAL A 232 7.63 -67.78 6.64
CA VAL A 232 7.36 -66.38 6.35
C VAL A 232 8.14 -65.50 7.34
N ASP A 233 9.16 -64.79 6.87
CA ASP A 233 9.81 -63.74 7.66
C ASP A 233 8.88 -62.52 7.71
N THR A 234 8.31 -62.24 8.88
CA THR A 234 7.38 -61.14 9.16
C THR A 234 8.11 -59.85 9.52
N SER A 235 9.36 -59.74 9.30
CA SER A 235 10.12 -58.48 9.60
C SER A 235 9.51 -57.32 8.79
N VAL A 236 8.92 -56.32 9.51
CA VAL A 236 8.39 -55.13 8.89
C VAL A 236 9.54 -54.19 8.53
N LEU A 237 9.90 -54.16 7.26
CA LEU A 237 10.89 -53.22 6.75
C LEU A 237 10.37 -51.78 6.86
N LYS A 238 11.19 -50.87 7.37
CA LYS A 238 10.87 -49.44 7.45
C LYS A 238 10.61 -48.88 6.05
N ARG A 239 9.44 -48.28 5.87
CA ARG A 239 9.09 -47.67 4.58
C ARG A 239 10.08 -46.56 4.22
N PRO A 240 10.61 -46.55 2.98
CA PRO A 240 11.44 -45.45 2.53
C PRO A 240 10.66 -44.14 2.46
N GLY A 241 11.30 -43.01 2.72
CA GLY A 241 10.67 -41.72 2.60
C GLY A 241 11.66 -40.58 2.71
N MET A 242 11.71 -39.74 1.67
CA MET A 242 12.53 -38.53 1.65
C MET A 242 11.87 -37.40 2.43
N SER A 243 12.59 -36.79 3.38
CA SER A 243 12.11 -35.55 4.03
C SER A 243 12.11 -34.39 3.05
N PHE A 244 11.22 -33.39 3.26
CA PHE A 244 11.18 -32.18 2.40
C PHE A 244 12.50 -31.41 2.43
N LYS A 245 13.15 -31.31 3.58
CA LYS A 245 14.48 -30.66 3.73
C LYS A 245 15.54 -31.36 2.85
N MET A 246 15.48 -32.69 2.77
CA MET A 246 16.39 -33.47 1.92
C MET A 246 16.07 -33.29 0.42
N ALA A 247 14.77 -33.20 0.07
CA ALA A 247 14.34 -32.86 -1.27
C ALA A 247 14.82 -31.47 -1.70
N CYS A 248 14.73 -30.45 -0.81
CA CYS A 248 15.27 -29.11 -1.07
C CYS A 248 16.79 -29.14 -1.31
N SER A 249 17.55 -29.89 -0.51
CA SER A 249 19.00 -30.00 -0.69
C SER A 249 19.36 -30.63 -2.04
N LEU A 250 18.65 -31.69 -2.42
CA LEU A 250 18.86 -32.35 -3.72
C LEU A 250 18.49 -31.43 -4.90
N SER A 251 17.35 -30.74 -4.80
CA SER A 251 16.88 -29.80 -5.81
C SER A 251 17.78 -28.59 -5.96
N LEU A 252 18.30 -28.05 -4.84
CA LEU A 252 19.25 -26.93 -4.87
C LEU A 252 20.52 -27.31 -5.61
N ASN A 253 21.09 -28.48 -5.31
CA ASN A 253 22.27 -28.95 -6.03
C ASN A 253 22.00 -29.07 -7.53
N ASN A 254 20.84 -29.59 -7.92
CA ASN A 254 20.44 -29.70 -9.33
C ASN A 254 20.30 -28.36 -10.02
N LEU A 255 19.64 -27.38 -9.36
CA LEU A 255 19.49 -26.02 -9.87
C LEU A 255 20.85 -25.32 -10.06
N MET A 256 21.79 -25.57 -9.15
CA MET A 256 23.14 -25.00 -9.23
C MET A 256 24.01 -25.59 -10.34
N THR A 257 23.63 -26.72 -10.94
CA THR A 257 24.32 -27.26 -12.14
C THR A 257 23.97 -26.47 -13.40
N LYS A 258 22.77 -25.86 -13.47
CA LYS A 258 22.26 -25.08 -14.63
C LYS A 258 22.00 -23.62 -14.21
N LYS A 259 23.00 -22.95 -13.63
CA LYS A 259 22.87 -21.60 -13.00
C LYS A 259 22.20 -20.56 -13.90
N ALA A 260 22.57 -20.50 -15.19
CA ALA A 260 22.01 -19.52 -16.13
C ALA A 260 20.49 -19.72 -16.32
N ARG A 261 20.06 -20.99 -16.49
CA ARG A 261 18.63 -21.31 -16.61
C ARG A 261 17.87 -20.93 -15.33
N THR A 262 18.40 -21.33 -14.18
CA THR A 262 17.78 -21.02 -12.87
C THR A 262 17.64 -19.53 -12.68
N PHE A 263 18.68 -18.75 -12.99
CA PHE A 263 18.64 -17.30 -12.92
C PHE A 263 17.59 -16.70 -13.85
N LEU A 264 17.58 -17.11 -15.14
CA LEU A 264 16.61 -16.59 -16.12
C LEU A 264 15.17 -16.93 -15.73
N THR A 265 14.94 -18.16 -15.21
CA THR A 265 13.60 -18.58 -14.75
C THR A 265 13.14 -17.75 -13.56
N SER A 266 14.03 -17.55 -12.56
CA SER A 266 13.72 -16.74 -11.39
C SER A 266 13.55 -15.26 -11.74
N PHE A 267 14.34 -14.74 -12.69
CA PHE A 267 14.20 -13.39 -13.20
C PHE A 267 12.86 -13.20 -13.92
N ALA A 268 12.49 -14.12 -14.80
CA ALA A 268 11.19 -14.09 -15.48
C ALA A 268 10.02 -14.14 -14.47
N GLY A 269 10.15 -14.93 -13.40
CA GLY A 269 9.20 -14.98 -12.30
C GLY A 269 9.12 -13.66 -11.54
N SER A 270 10.25 -12.98 -11.34
CA SER A 270 10.30 -11.73 -10.57
C SER A 270 9.64 -10.53 -11.25
N ILE A 271 9.42 -10.54 -12.57
CA ILE A 271 8.87 -9.39 -13.33
C ILE A 271 7.51 -8.94 -12.77
N GLY A 272 6.61 -9.90 -12.51
CA GLY A 272 5.30 -9.57 -11.93
C GLY A 272 5.39 -8.98 -10.52
N ILE A 273 6.34 -9.47 -9.72
CA ILE A 273 6.58 -8.95 -8.37
C ILE A 273 7.14 -7.54 -8.43
N ILE A 274 8.13 -7.28 -9.30
CA ILE A 274 8.73 -5.96 -9.49
C ILE A 274 7.62 -4.95 -9.81
N GLY A 275 6.73 -5.28 -10.75
CA GLY A 275 5.64 -4.38 -11.14
C GLY A 275 4.71 -4.03 -9.97
N ILE A 276 4.22 -5.05 -9.24
CA ILE A 276 3.33 -4.81 -8.08
C ILE A 276 4.08 -4.09 -6.96
N ALA A 277 5.32 -4.47 -6.67
CA ALA A 277 6.10 -3.87 -5.62
C ALA A 277 6.43 -2.39 -5.90
N LEU A 278 6.69 -2.01 -7.16
CA LEU A 278 6.89 -0.60 -7.55
C LEU A 278 5.60 0.21 -7.37
N ILE A 279 4.44 -0.32 -7.79
CA ILE A 279 3.15 0.34 -7.60
C ILE A 279 2.87 0.50 -6.10
N MET A 280 3.07 -0.55 -5.31
CA MET A 280 2.90 -0.48 -3.85
C MET A 280 3.87 0.51 -3.20
N SER A 281 5.12 0.59 -3.68
CA SER A 281 6.10 1.56 -3.17
C SER A 281 5.65 3.00 -3.41
N LEU A 282 5.19 3.30 -4.62
CA LEU A 282 4.74 4.62 -4.99
C LEU A 282 3.42 4.99 -4.30
N SER A 283 2.46 4.05 -4.27
CA SER A 283 1.17 4.26 -3.61
C SER A 283 1.32 4.46 -2.09
N HIS A 284 2.14 3.63 -1.43
CA HIS A 284 2.40 3.78 0.01
C HIS A 284 3.17 5.07 0.32
N GLY A 285 4.14 5.43 -0.51
CA GLY A 285 4.88 6.67 -0.32
C GLY A 285 4.00 7.91 -0.55
N MET A 286 3.13 7.89 -1.56
CA MET A 286 2.14 8.95 -1.79
C MET A 286 1.16 9.05 -0.62
N GLN A 287 0.66 7.92 -0.11
CA GLN A 287 -0.20 7.92 1.07
C GLN A 287 0.53 8.50 2.29
N SER A 288 1.78 8.09 2.53
CA SER A 288 2.57 8.64 3.64
C SER A 288 2.84 10.14 3.50
N TYR A 289 3.00 10.63 2.27
CA TYR A 289 3.14 12.05 1.99
C TYR A 289 1.83 12.80 2.24
N ILE A 290 0.69 12.25 1.81
CA ILE A 290 -0.64 12.79 2.11
C ILE A 290 -0.86 12.82 3.62
N ASP A 291 -0.59 11.72 4.33
CA ASP A 291 -0.74 11.63 5.79
C ASP A 291 0.15 12.66 6.52
N GLN A 292 1.37 12.88 6.02
CA GLN A 292 2.26 13.92 6.56
C GLN A 292 1.70 15.31 6.26
N MET A 293 1.32 15.58 5.02
CA MET A 293 0.70 16.85 4.63
C MET A 293 -0.59 17.10 5.42
N GLU A 294 -1.42 16.06 5.63
CA GLU A 294 -2.58 16.14 6.50
C GLU A 294 -2.21 16.53 7.93
N ASN A 295 -1.20 15.90 8.51
CA ASN A 295 -0.77 16.21 9.89
C ASN A 295 -0.18 17.62 10.00
N ASP A 296 0.64 18.04 9.04
CA ASP A 296 1.27 19.37 9.03
C ASP A 296 0.21 20.46 8.77
N THR A 297 -0.80 20.16 7.96
CA THR A 297 -1.89 21.08 7.60
C THR A 297 -2.98 21.14 8.69
N MET A 298 -3.22 20.04 9.42
CA MET A 298 -4.32 19.96 10.41
C MET A 298 -4.20 20.91 11.58
N ALA A 299 -2.99 21.32 11.96
CA ALA A 299 -2.77 22.32 13.00
C ALA A 299 -3.31 23.70 12.57
N SER A 300 -3.28 23.97 11.26
CA SER A 300 -3.65 25.25 10.66
C SER A 300 -5.08 25.31 10.13
N TYR A 301 -5.76 24.14 9.92
CA TYR A 301 -7.11 24.11 9.36
C TYR A 301 -8.11 23.44 10.32
N PRO A 302 -8.77 24.23 11.18
CA PRO A 302 -9.79 23.72 12.10
C PRO A 302 -11.04 23.25 11.35
N ILE A 303 -11.89 22.50 12.05
CA ILE A 303 -13.29 22.38 11.66
C ILE A 303 -13.98 23.68 11.97
N GLU A 304 -14.37 24.44 10.97
CA GLU A 304 -15.08 25.69 11.13
C GLU A 304 -16.59 25.48 11.05
N ILE A 305 -17.31 26.02 12.04
CA ILE A 305 -18.74 25.96 12.13
C ILE A 305 -19.22 27.42 12.17
N GLN A 306 -19.78 27.88 11.06
CA GLN A 306 -20.29 29.26 10.95
C GLN A 306 -21.79 29.32 11.25
N SER A 307 -22.30 30.52 11.53
CA SER A 307 -23.72 30.76 11.81
C SER A 307 -24.64 30.37 10.63
N SER A 308 -24.14 30.44 9.43
CA SER A 308 -24.79 29.90 8.23
C SER A 308 -23.80 29.05 7.43
N SER A 309 -24.23 27.90 7.00
CA SER A 309 -23.37 26.98 6.20
C SER A 309 -24.10 26.67 4.89
N SER A 310 -23.43 26.93 3.78
CA SER A 310 -23.84 26.48 2.45
C SER A 310 -23.15 25.15 2.15
N ASP A 311 -23.88 24.21 1.59
CA ASP A 311 -23.29 22.93 1.17
C ASP A 311 -22.47 23.11 -0.13
N MET A 312 -21.23 23.57 0.04
CA MET A 312 -20.28 23.81 -1.06
C MET A 312 -19.99 22.55 -1.89
N SER A 313 -20.00 21.38 -1.26
CA SER A 313 -19.80 20.12 -1.98
C SER A 313 -20.97 19.87 -2.96
N THR A 314 -22.19 20.09 -2.50
CA THR A 314 -23.39 20.00 -3.35
C THR A 314 -23.39 21.08 -4.44
N LEU A 315 -23.01 22.31 -4.12
CA LEU A 315 -22.92 23.40 -5.09
C LEU A 315 -21.86 23.08 -6.17
N MET A 316 -20.65 22.66 -5.75
CA MET A 316 -19.57 22.36 -6.69
C MET A 316 -19.88 21.15 -7.58
N THR A 317 -20.48 20.08 -7.02
CA THR A 317 -20.92 18.92 -7.81
C THR A 317 -22.06 19.28 -8.78
N THR A 318 -22.93 20.21 -8.39
CA THR A 318 -23.99 20.74 -9.25
C THR A 318 -23.41 21.59 -10.39
N MET A 319 -22.47 22.49 -10.09
CA MET A 319 -21.77 23.33 -11.07
C MET A 319 -20.93 22.51 -12.04
N MET A 320 -20.27 21.44 -11.58
CA MET A 320 -19.52 20.50 -12.42
C MET A 320 -20.42 19.56 -13.24
N GLY A 321 -21.73 19.64 -13.08
CA GLY A 321 -22.67 18.78 -13.78
C GLY A 321 -22.69 17.32 -13.32
N MET A 322 -22.09 17.02 -12.17
CA MET A 322 -21.92 15.65 -11.66
C MET A 322 -23.12 15.16 -10.83
N LYS A 323 -24.11 16.00 -10.57
CA LYS A 323 -25.26 15.67 -9.73
C LYS A 323 -26.33 14.89 -10.51
N LYS A 324 -26.62 13.70 -9.99
CA LYS A 324 -27.67 12.73 -10.39
C LYS A 324 -27.40 11.95 -11.67
N LYS A 325 -27.53 10.62 -11.53
CA LYS A 325 -27.82 9.72 -12.67
C LYS A 325 -29.00 10.30 -13.45
N THR A 326 -28.73 10.89 -14.59
CA THR A 326 -29.76 11.25 -15.56
C THR A 326 -30.41 9.95 -16.02
N GLU A 327 -31.74 9.91 -16.01
CA GLU A 327 -32.45 8.82 -16.68
C GLU A 327 -32.08 8.80 -18.17
N GLU A 328 -31.71 7.66 -18.66
CA GLU A 328 -31.31 7.48 -20.04
C GLU A 328 -32.56 7.53 -20.90
N HIS A 329 -32.80 8.67 -21.53
CA HIS A 329 -33.93 8.84 -22.44
C HIS A 329 -33.63 8.14 -23.78
N LYS A 330 -34.36 7.06 -24.09
CA LYS A 330 -34.14 6.23 -25.30
C LYS A 330 -34.98 6.66 -26.50
N ASP A 331 -35.77 7.72 -26.36
CA ASP A 331 -36.55 8.31 -27.46
C ASP A 331 -35.74 9.39 -28.20
N SER A 332 -36.22 9.80 -29.36
CA SER A 332 -35.54 10.78 -30.21
C SER A 332 -35.84 12.24 -29.83
N LYS A 333 -36.23 12.47 -28.58
CA LYS A 333 -36.53 13.82 -28.07
C LYS A 333 -35.34 14.40 -27.32
N ILE A 334 -35.24 15.73 -27.30
CA ILE A 334 -34.25 16.47 -26.51
C ILE A 334 -34.95 16.96 -25.25
N TYR A 335 -34.40 16.65 -24.10
CA TYR A 335 -34.94 16.99 -22.79
C TYR A 335 -34.18 18.18 -22.18
N SER A 336 -34.91 19.12 -21.57
CA SER A 336 -34.31 20.20 -20.81
C SER A 336 -33.82 19.68 -19.44
N ARG A 337 -32.69 20.17 -19.00
CA ARG A 337 -32.15 19.91 -17.67
C ARG A 337 -32.21 21.20 -16.86
N PRO A 338 -32.74 21.19 -15.62
CA PRO A 338 -32.90 22.39 -14.79
C PRO A 338 -31.56 22.77 -14.08
N TYR A 339 -30.49 23.05 -14.87
CA TYR A 339 -29.16 23.36 -14.33
C TYR A 339 -29.15 24.66 -13.49
N VAL A 340 -29.78 25.72 -13.99
CA VAL A 340 -29.83 27.01 -13.28
C VAL A 340 -30.66 26.91 -12.02
N GLU A 341 -31.77 26.19 -12.07
CA GLU A 341 -32.66 25.96 -10.92
C GLU A 341 -31.94 25.14 -9.84
N ASP A 342 -31.23 24.07 -10.21
CA ASP A 342 -30.42 23.24 -9.29
C ASP A 342 -29.32 24.08 -8.61
N VAL A 343 -28.67 24.99 -9.34
CA VAL A 343 -27.67 25.92 -8.78
C VAL A 343 -28.34 26.91 -7.81
N LEU A 344 -29.44 27.52 -8.19
CA LEU A 344 -30.18 28.46 -7.32
C LEU A 344 -30.74 27.77 -6.07
N GLU A 345 -31.25 26.55 -6.19
CA GLU A 345 -31.68 25.74 -5.06
C GLU A 345 -30.53 25.45 -4.11
N SER A 346 -29.34 25.07 -4.66
CA SER A 346 -28.13 24.82 -3.86
C SER A 346 -27.65 26.06 -3.12
N LEU A 347 -27.75 27.24 -3.75
CA LEU A 347 -27.42 28.53 -3.15
C LEU A 347 -28.44 28.95 -2.07
N SER A 348 -29.73 28.69 -2.31
CA SER A 348 -30.81 29.05 -1.36
C SER A 348 -30.88 28.07 -0.18
N SER A 349 -30.24 26.93 -0.25
CA SER A 349 -30.29 25.88 0.77
C SER A 349 -29.34 26.10 1.97
N SER A 350 -28.88 27.35 2.19
CA SER A 350 -28.08 27.71 3.37
C SER A 350 -28.81 27.34 4.67
N LYS A 351 -28.15 26.50 5.47
CA LYS A 351 -28.66 26.09 6.78
C LYS A 351 -28.11 27.00 7.86
N LYS A 352 -28.97 27.49 8.72
CA LYS A 352 -28.56 28.26 9.90
C LYS A 352 -28.17 27.32 11.03
N ASN A 353 -26.99 27.47 11.56
CA ASN A 353 -26.48 26.77 12.73
C ASN A 353 -26.86 27.52 13.99
N ASN A 354 -27.36 26.81 15.01
CA ASN A 354 -27.56 27.41 16.35
C ASN A 354 -26.27 27.32 17.15
N LEU A 355 -25.35 28.28 16.94
CA LEU A 355 -24.03 28.28 17.55
C LEU A 355 -24.10 28.53 19.06
N SER A 356 -25.10 29.31 19.55
CA SER A 356 -25.31 29.54 20.98
C SER A 356 -25.63 28.22 21.71
N ALA A 357 -26.56 27.41 21.17
CA ALA A 357 -26.88 26.10 21.74
C ALA A 357 -25.68 25.13 21.68
N PHE A 358 -24.92 25.17 20.59
CA PHE A 358 -23.75 24.30 20.42
C PHE A 358 -22.59 24.70 21.35
N LYS A 359 -22.32 26.01 21.49
CA LYS A 359 -21.35 26.53 22.47
C LYS A 359 -21.73 26.07 23.89
N SER A 360 -22.98 26.29 24.29
CA SER A 360 -23.47 25.87 25.62
C SER A 360 -23.31 24.35 25.83
N TYR A 361 -23.51 23.55 24.78
CA TYR A 361 -23.28 22.10 24.85
C TYR A 361 -21.80 21.79 25.03
N ILE A 362 -20.88 22.37 24.22
CA ILE A 362 -19.43 22.16 24.31
C ILE A 362 -18.91 22.51 25.71
N GLU A 363 -19.40 23.62 26.30
CA GLU A 363 -18.96 24.09 27.61
C GLU A 363 -19.56 23.28 28.77
N SER A 364 -20.66 22.59 28.58
CA SER A 364 -21.29 21.72 29.58
C SER A 364 -20.50 20.43 29.81
N ASP A 365 -20.90 19.65 30.85
CA ASP A 365 -20.34 18.31 31.12
C ASP A 365 -20.54 17.35 29.96
N LYS A 366 -21.60 17.52 29.15
CA LYS A 366 -21.88 16.68 27.99
C LYS A 366 -20.89 16.90 26.85
N GLY A 367 -20.27 18.09 26.75
CA GLY A 367 -19.24 18.43 25.78
C GLY A 367 -17.81 18.11 26.18
N LYS A 368 -17.60 17.40 27.29
CA LYS A 368 -16.26 17.07 27.81
C LYS A 368 -15.37 16.37 26.77
N GLU A 369 -15.95 15.49 25.93
CA GLU A 369 -15.18 14.79 24.90
C GLU A 369 -14.71 15.74 23.79
N PHE A 370 -15.48 16.77 23.41
CA PHE A 370 -15.01 17.82 22.51
C PHE A 370 -13.78 18.53 23.07
N ARG A 371 -13.86 19.01 24.33
CA ARG A 371 -12.75 19.71 24.97
C ARG A 371 -11.51 18.85 25.21
N LYS A 372 -11.66 17.51 25.29
CA LYS A 372 -10.55 16.57 25.41
C LYS A 372 -9.91 16.23 24.07
N THR A 373 -10.72 16.15 23.01
CA THR A 373 -10.27 15.74 21.67
C THR A 373 -9.68 16.93 20.90
N ALA A 374 -10.25 18.12 21.07
CA ALA A 374 -9.73 19.33 20.48
C ALA A 374 -8.43 19.77 21.17
N LYS A 375 -7.47 20.23 20.37
CA LYS A 375 -6.26 20.91 20.82
C LYS A 375 -6.57 22.30 21.36
N ALA A 376 -7.49 23.01 20.65
CA ALA A 376 -8.06 24.30 21.03
C ALA A 376 -9.48 24.42 20.45
N ILE A 377 -10.30 25.25 21.09
CA ILE A 377 -11.63 25.65 20.63
C ILE A 377 -11.68 27.16 20.71
N GLU A 378 -11.78 27.81 19.55
CA GLU A 378 -11.82 29.27 19.44
C GLU A 378 -13.23 29.70 19.05
N TYR A 379 -13.65 30.83 19.60
CA TYR A 379 -14.96 31.44 19.37
C TYR A 379 -14.79 32.83 18.78
N ASP A 380 -15.23 33.05 17.56
CA ASP A 380 -15.21 34.34 16.91
C ASP A 380 -16.55 35.04 17.09
N TYR A 381 -16.48 36.35 17.32
CA TYR A 381 -17.62 37.22 17.46
C TYR A 381 -17.48 38.35 16.44
N ASN A 382 -18.56 38.72 15.79
CA ASN A 382 -18.54 39.73 14.73
C ASN A 382 -18.28 41.13 15.28
N LEU A 383 -17.04 41.40 15.71
CA LEU A 383 -16.59 42.69 16.19
C LEU A 383 -15.82 43.41 15.09
N ASN A 384 -16.45 44.40 14.46
CA ASN A 384 -15.79 45.29 13.52
C ASN A 384 -14.96 46.34 14.26
N LEU A 385 -13.63 46.11 14.35
CA LEU A 385 -12.72 47.10 14.94
C LEU A 385 -12.58 48.29 13.98
N GLN A 386 -12.74 49.50 14.53
CA GLN A 386 -12.50 50.78 13.84
C GLN A 386 -11.10 51.26 14.16
N VAL A 387 -10.14 50.99 13.29
CA VAL A 387 -8.76 51.37 13.49
C VAL A 387 -8.28 52.30 12.39
N TYR A 388 -7.61 53.35 12.78
CA TYR A 388 -7.09 54.41 11.90
C TYR A 388 -5.58 54.54 12.04
N ASN A 389 -4.88 54.96 10.98
CA ASN A 389 -3.48 55.32 11.08
C ASN A 389 -3.33 56.59 11.93
N GLU A 390 -2.27 56.64 12.77
CA GLU A 390 -2.02 57.84 13.59
C GLU A 390 -1.61 59.06 12.77
N ASN A 391 -0.93 58.86 11.63
CA ASN A 391 -0.50 59.96 10.76
C ASN A 391 -1.66 60.41 9.88
N THR A 392 -2.20 61.58 10.19
CA THR A 392 -3.32 62.21 9.48
C THR A 392 -2.89 63.32 8.51
N ASP A 393 -1.57 63.52 8.30
CA ASP A 393 -1.05 64.59 7.42
C ASP A 393 -1.48 64.44 5.97
N SER A 394 -1.73 63.21 5.53
CA SER A 394 -2.21 62.87 4.17
C SER A 394 -3.72 62.61 4.13
N GLY A 395 -4.47 62.96 5.18
CA GLY A 395 -5.88 62.59 5.37
C GLY A 395 -6.05 61.39 6.29
N LEU A 396 -7.29 61.04 6.62
CA LEU A 396 -7.64 59.91 7.47
C LEU A 396 -7.55 58.62 6.67
N VAL A 397 -6.72 57.69 7.15
CA VAL A 397 -6.62 56.34 6.57
C VAL A 397 -7.17 55.33 7.56
N GLN A 398 -8.33 54.76 7.21
CA GLN A 398 -8.91 53.65 7.96
C GLN A 398 -8.20 52.37 7.59
N VAL A 399 -7.65 51.65 8.57
CA VAL A 399 -6.89 50.42 8.37
C VAL A 399 -7.68 49.18 8.79
N SER A 400 -8.76 49.35 9.56
CA SER A 400 -9.78 48.37 9.89
C SER A 400 -11.15 49.03 10.09
N PRO A 401 -12.24 48.52 9.47
CA PRO A 401 -12.29 47.61 8.31
C PRO A 401 -11.47 48.16 7.14
N ASN A 402 -10.88 47.23 6.34
CA ASN A 402 -10.06 47.66 5.20
C ASN A 402 -10.92 48.22 4.07
N GLY A 403 -10.85 49.51 3.82
CA GLY A 403 -11.59 50.20 2.76
C GLY A 403 -10.90 50.22 1.39
N LEU A 404 -9.79 49.49 1.20
CA LEU A 404 -9.03 49.53 -0.04
C LEU A 404 -9.83 48.99 -1.25
N LEU A 405 -10.56 47.90 -1.04
CA LEU A 405 -11.42 47.31 -2.09
C LEU A 405 -12.58 48.18 -2.47
N ASP A 406 -13.17 48.90 -1.47
CA ASP A 406 -14.23 49.89 -1.75
C ASP A 406 -13.72 51.04 -2.61
N LYS A 407 -12.52 51.57 -2.29
CA LYS A 407 -11.88 52.60 -3.11
C LYS A 407 -11.54 52.15 -4.53
N LEU A 408 -11.30 50.85 -4.73
CA LEU A 408 -11.07 50.25 -6.02
C LEU A 408 -12.39 49.91 -6.77
N GLY A 409 -13.57 50.04 -6.13
CA GLY A 409 -14.85 49.65 -6.71
C GLY A 409 -15.04 48.15 -6.89
N MET A 410 -14.32 47.34 -6.10
CA MET A 410 -14.30 45.86 -6.19
C MET A 410 -15.13 45.21 -5.09
N SER A 411 -15.66 45.93 -4.11
CA SER A 411 -16.36 45.40 -2.96
C SER A 411 -17.65 44.64 -3.31
N ASP A 412 -18.44 45.13 -4.30
CA ASP A 412 -19.66 44.43 -4.73
C ASP A 412 -19.36 43.08 -5.37
N MET A 413 -18.28 43.00 -6.16
CA MET A 413 -17.84 41.76 -6.79
C MET A 413 -17.33 40.76 -5.75
N MET A 414 -16.59 41.21 -4.75
CA MET A 414 -16.10 40.39 -3.65
C MET A 414 -17.20 39.99 -2.67
N SER A 415 -18.19 40.86 -2.41
CA SER A 415 -19.34 40.54 -1.56
C SER A 415 -20.19 39.43 -2.19
N ILE A 416 -20.36 39.43 -3.51
CA ILE A 416 -21.00 38.35 -4.26
C ILE A 416 -20.16 37.10 -4.14
N GLN A 417 -18.85 37.19 -4.35
CA GLN A 417 -17.93 36.04 -4.24
C GLN A 417 -17.88 35.45 -2.82
N SER A 418 -17.88 36.28 -1.79
CA SER A 418 -17.92 35.83 -0.38
C SER A 418 -19.23 35.19 0.02
N GLN A 419 -20.33 35.56 -0.65
CA GLN A 419 -21.63 34.90 -0.48
C GLN A 419 -21.69 33.51 -1.13
N PHE A 420 -20.88 33.28 -2.15
CA PHE A 420 -20.82 32.02 -2.91
C PHE A 420 -19.65 31.10 -2.50
N MET A 421 -18.56 31.66 -2.04
CA MET A 421 -17.40 30.92 -1.54
C MET A 421 -17.27 31.23 -0.06
N ASP A 422 -17.28 30.17 0.76
CA ASP A 422 -17.03 30.24 2.18
C ASP A 422 -15.74 31.07 2.43
N SER A 423 -15.91 32.28 2.98
CA SER A 423 -14.87 33.31 3.02
C SER A 423 -13.65 32.95 3.86
N SER A 424 -13.65 31.81 4.55
CA SER A 424 -12.54 31.37 5.39
C SER A 424 -11.35 30.76 4.63
N SER A 425 -11.51 30.44 3.33
CA SER A 425 -10.50 29.60 2.65
C SER A 425 -9.73 30.27 1.51
N MET A 426 -10.17 31.39 0.95
CA MET A 426 -9.52 31.91 -0.27
C MET A 426 -9.19 33.40 -0.33
N THR A 427 -9.85 34.27 0.41
CA THR A 427 -9.50 35.70 0.42
C THR A 427 -9.89 36.30 1.75
N ASN A 428 -9.03 36.21 2.75
CA ASN A 428 -9.16 37.06 3.92
C ASN A 428 -8.61 38.44 3.52
N ASP A 429 -9.49 39.34 3.08
CA ASP A 429 -9.15 40.73 2.73
C ASP A 429 -8.91 41.58 4.01
N GLN A 430 -9.14 40.99 5.18
CA GLN A 430 -8.89 41.60 6.48
C GLN A 430 -7.41 41.57 6.81
N VAL A 431 -6.85 42.70 7.08
CA VAL A 431 -5.48 42.89 7.57
C VAL A 431 -5.37 42.88 9.10
N TRP A 432 -6.52 43.06 9.80
CA TRP A 432 -6.59 42.96 11.26
C TRP A 432 -7.26 41.66 11.68
N LEU A 433 -6.49 40.80 12.33
CA LEU A 433 -6.88 39.42 12.67
C LEU A 433 -6.78 39.20 14.19
N SER A 434 -7.62 38.33 14.72
CA SER A 434 -7.51 37.90 16.12
C SER A 434 -6.39 36.88 16.29
N LEU A 435 -5.54 37.10 17.29
CA LEU A 435 -4.49 36.17 17.69
C LEU A 435 -5.11 35.03 18.51
N PRO A 436 -4.76 33.75 18.25
CA PRO A 436 -5.29 32.63 19.04
C PRO A 436 -5.14 32.79 20.53
N GLU A 437 -6.23 32.56 21.28
CA GLU A 437 -6.20 32.67 22.77
C GLU A 437 -5.32 31.57 23.39
N SER A 438 -5.36 30.39 22.82
CA SER A 438 -4.58 29.24 23.26
C SER A 438 -3.09 29.49 23.01
N LYS A 439 -2.30 29.64 24.10
CA LYS A 439 -0.84 29.78 23.98
C LYS A 439 -0.21 28.63 23.16
N LYS A 440 -0.71 27.41 23.35
CA LYS A 440 -0.21 26.24 22.62
C LYS A 440 -0.48 26.34 21.12
N LEU A 441 -1.68 26.81 20.76
CA LEU A 441 -2.04 26.99 19.34
C LEU A 441 -1.20 28.11 18.73
N ARG A 442 -1.12 29.24 19.41
CA ARG A 442 -0.32 30.39 18.97
C ARG A 442 1.17 30.04 18.76
N ASP A 443 1.79 29.34 19.71
CA ASP A 443 3.20 28.97 19.66
C ASP A 443 3.47 27.86 18.61
N ASP A 444 2.45 27.08 18.22
CA ASP A 444 2.52 26.11 17.12
C ASP A 444 2.34 26.80 15.75
N GLU A 445 1.50 27.82 15.63
CA GLU A 445 1.22 28.52 14.36
C GLU A 445 2.23 29.60 14.04
N TYR A 446 2.73 30.31 15.05
CA TYR A 446 3.57 31.50 14.87
C TYR A 446 4.85 31.44 15.68
N GLN A 447 5.91 31.98 15.11
CA GLN A 447 7.19 32.22 15.76
C GLN A 447 7.40 33.74 15.96
N LEU A 448 7.76 34.16 17.17
CA LEU A 448 8.17 35.54 17.42
C LEU A 448 9.57 35.75 16.83
N VAL A 449 9.68 36.71 15.93
CA VAL A 449 10.95 37.08 15.27
C VAL A 449 11.68 38.15 16.09
N GLU A 450 10.95 39.24 16.46
CA GLU A 450 11.51 40.36 17.21
C GLU A 450 10.45 40.97 18.14
N GLY A 451 10.87 41.65 19.19
CA GLY A 451 9.99 42.28 20.15
C GLY A 451 9.41 41.33 21.20
N LYS A 452 8.12 41.46 21.49
CA LYS A 452 7.41 40.65 22.51
C LYS A 452 6.00 40.31 22.05
N TRP A 453 5.42 39.20 22.61
CA TRP A 453 4.01 38.93 22.48
C TRP A 453 3.13 40.00 23.13
N PRO A 454 1.99 40.39 22.50
CA PRO A 454 1.07 41.37 23.06
C PRO A 454 0.37 40.83 24.33
N THR A 455 0.28 41.68 25.36
CA THR A 455 -0.34 41.31 26.63
C THR A 455 -1.44 42.29 27.06
N ASN A 456 -1.41 43.49 26.50
CA ASN A 456 -2.39 44.51 26.81
C ASN A 456 -3.34 44.74 25.62
N TYR A 457 -4.50 45.36 25.92
CA TYR A 457 -5.52 45.66 24.89
C TYR A 457 -5.00 46.56 23.75
N ASN A 458 -3.96 47.33 24.01
CA ASN A 458 -3.41 48.30 23.06
C ASN A 458 -2.08 47.84 22.43
N GLU A 459 -1.77 46.55 22.53
CA GLU A 459 -0.59 45.94 21.92
C GLU A 459 -1.02 44.99 20.82
N VAL A 460 -0.31 45.02 19.68
CA VAL A 460 -0.52 44.16 18.53
C VAL A 460 0.82 43.65 17.98
N VAL A 461 0.81 42.60 17.20
CA VAL A 461 1.98 42.08 16.46
C VAL A 461 1.73 42.13 14.97
N LEU A 462 2.80 42.29 14.19
CA LEU A 462 2.73 42.30 12.74
C LEU A 462 3.34 41.00 12.18
N GLU A 463 2.68 40.42 11.23
CA GLU A 463 3.11 39.19 10.57
C GLU A 463 3.93 39.52 9.33
N VAL A 464 5.04 38.81 9.18
CA VAL A 464 5.86 38.71 7.96
C VAL A 464 5.86 37.26 7.45
N ASP A 465 6.13 37.05 6.16
CA ASP A 465 6.25 35.70 5.62
C ASP A 465 7.56 35.00 6.04
N GLU A 466 7.79 33.79 5.53
CA GLU A 466 9.01 33.00 5.79
C GLU A 466 10.29 33.72 5.35
N ASN A 467 10.20 34.59 4.36
CA ASN A 467 11.32 35.37 3.79
C ASN A 467 11.51 36.72 4.45
N ASN A 468 10.73 37.05 5.51
CA ASN A 468 10.62 38.37 6.15
C ASN A 468 10.06 39.46 5.21
N GLU A 469 9.12 39.12 4.35
CA GLU A 469 8.45 40.01 3.43
C GLU A 469 7.03 40.31 3.91
N ILE A 470 6.52 41.49 3.57
CA ILE A 470 5.13 41.92 3.77
C ILE A 470 4.59 42.26 2.38
N THR A 471 3.37 41.79 2.07
CA THR A 471 2.76 42.08 0.79
C THR A 471 2.47 43.59 0.63
N ASP A 472 2.55 44.08 -0.58
CA ASP A 472 2.15 45.47 -0.88
C ASP A 472 0.68 45.71 -0.58
N TYR A 473 -0.19 44.71 -0.69
CA TYR A 473 -1.60 44.75 -0.27
C TYR A 473 -1.71 45.13 1.22
N ALA A 474 -0.95 44.46 2.09
CA ALA A 474 -0.93 44.78 3.53
C ALA A 474 -0.37 46.20 3.76
N LEU A 475 0.70 46.58 3.03
CA LEU A 475 1.29 47.94 3.18
C LEU A 475 0.31 49.03 2.75
N TYR A 476 -0.43 48.83 1.64
CA TYR A 476 -1.51 49.76 1.25
C TYR A 476 -2.63 49.80 2.29
N SER A 477 -3.08 48.64 2.75
CA SER A 477 -4.16 48.52 3.74
C SER A 477 -3.80 49.16 5.06
N LEU A 478 -2.54 49.12 5.49
CA LEU A 478 -2.03 49.76 6.70
C LEU A 478 -1.69 51.25 6.50
N GLY A 479 -1.86 51.78 5.28
CA GLY A 479 -1.56 53.17 4.98
C GLY A 479 -0.07 53.52 4.95
N LEU A 480 0.81 52.49 4.74
CA LEU A 480 2.25 52.66 4.62
C LEU A 480 2.67 52.95 3.16
N LEU A 481 1.80 52.67 2.21
CA LEU A 481 1.88 53.06 0.81
C LEU A 481 0.67 53.93 0.44
N ASP A 482 0.86 54.77 -0.57
CA ASP A 482 -0.16 55.74 -1.02
C ASP A 482 -1.30 55.02 -1.77
N GLN A 483 -2.47 54.95 -1.10
CA GLN A 483 -3.69 54.34 -1.64
C GLN A 483 -4.19 55.09 -2.88
N ASP A 484 -4.05 56.40 -2.96
CA ASP A 484 -4.56 57.20 -4.06
C ASP A 484 -3.74 56.95 -5.35
N GLU A 485 -2.47 56.65 -5.23
CA GLU A 485 -1.66 56.22 -6.35
C GLU A 485 -2.10 54.88 -6.91
N LEU A 486 -2.44 53.93 -6.04
CA LEU A 486 -2.99 52.63 -6.41
C LEU A 486 -4.33 52.77 -7.15
N VAL A 487 -5.25 53.59 -6.64
CA VAL A 487 -6.57 53.89 -7.26
C VAL A 487 -6.36 54.51 -8.67
N LYS A 488 -5.46 55.45 -8.77
CA LYS A 488 -5.14 56.07 -10.10
C LYS A 488 -4.56 55.03 -11.08
N ASN A 489 -3.69 54.15 -10.63
CA ASN A 489 -3.15 53.08 -11.47
C ASN A 489 -4.24 52.09 -11.88
N TYR A 490 -5.15 51.74 -10.99
CA TYR A 490 -6.28 50.85 -11.30
C TYR A 490 -7.22 51.49 -12.33
N GLN A 491 -7.54 52.77 -12.18
CA GLN A 491 -8.33 53.52 -13.18
C GLN A 491 -7.70 53.54 -14.57
N LYS A 492 -6.35 53.70 -14.68
CA LYS A 492 -5.61 53.59 -15.93
C LYS A 492 -5.80 52.19 -16.55
N ILE A 493 -5.77 51.13 -15.76
CA ILE A 493 -6.00 49.76 -16.25
C ILE A 493 -7.40 49.66 -16.86
N LEU A 494 -8.41 50.12 -16.15
CA LEU A 494 -9.81 50.11 -16.61
C LEU A 494 -10.02 50.89 -17.91
N ASN A 495 -9.23 51.96 -18.12
CA ASN A 495 -9.25 52.79 -19.31
C ASN A 495 -8.37 52.22 -20.44
N GLY A 496 -7.70 51.04 -20.24
CA GLY A 496 -6.83 50.43 -21.24
C GLY A 496 -5.47 51.07 -21.39
N GLU A 497 -5.07 51.97 -20.48
CA GLU A 497 -3.80 52.74 -20.50
C GLU A 497 -2.66 51.97 -19.76
N THR A 498 -2.47 50.69 -20.08
CA THR A 498 -1.53 49.81 -19.35
C THR A 498 -0.07 50.26 -19.42
N ASP A 499 0.30 50.98 -20.46
CA ASP A 499 1.68 51.51 -20.66
C ASP A 499 2.02 52.66 -19.70
N LYS A 500 1.02 53.23 -19.03
CA LYS A 500 1.15 54.37 -18.13
C LYS A 500 1.11 54.03 -16.65
N ILE A 501 1.14 52.73 -16.32
CA ILE A 501 1.11 52.27 -14.95
C ILE A 501 2.45 52.55 -14.28
N SER A 502 2.42 53.31 -13.21
CA SER A 502 3.59 53.52 -12.37
C SER A 502 3.89 52.24 -11.58
N LYS A 503 5.11 51.75 -11.63
CA LYS A 503 5.53 50.65 -10.77
C LYS A 503 5.61 51.20 -9.33
N THR A 504 5.00 50.50 -8.37
CA THR A 504 5.13 50.81 -6.96
C THR A 504 6.60 50.73 -6.56
N ASN A 505 7.07 51.76 -5.92
CA ASN A 505 8.46 51.78 -5.40
C ASN A 505 8.45 51.12 -4.03
N LEU A 506 8.62 49.78 -4.01
CA LEU A 506 8.69 48.99 -2.79
C LEU A 506 9.93 49.42 -1.98
N LYS A 507 9.72 49.79 -0.73
CA LYS A 507 10.74 50.15 0.24
C LYS A 507 11.02 49.01 1.19
N SER A 508 12.24 48.94 1.72
CA SER A 508 12.55 48.09 2.86
C SER A 508 12.29 48.93 4.15
N TYR A 509 11.78 48.28 5.15
CA TYR A 509 11.51 48.83 6.48
C TYR A 509 12.49 48.21 7.48
N SER A 510 13.05 48.98 8.38
CA SER A 510 13.79 48.43 9.51
C SER A 510 12.85 47.85 10.56
N VAL A 511 13.36 46.96 11.41
CA VAL A 511 12.58 46.44 12.55
C VAL A 511 12.04 47.59 13.43
N ASP A 512 12.87 48.61 13.63
CA ASP A 512 12.45 49.79 14.41
C ASP A 512 11.33 50.58 13.73
N ASP A 513 11.32 50.69 12.39
CA ASP A 513 10.22 51.33 11.66
C ASP A 513 8.89 50.62 11.92
N ILE A 514 8.92 49.28 11.91
CA ILE A 514 7.74 48.46 12.16
C ILE A 514 7.29 48.53 13.63
N LEU A 515 8.21 48.42 14.59
CA LEU A 515 7.87 48.47 16.01
C LEU A 515 7.43 49.86 16.49
N ASN A 516 7.73 50.89 15.71
CA ASN A 516 7.28 52.27 15.97
C ASN A 516 5.94 52.62 15.30
N LEU A 517 5.35 51.69 14.56
CA LEU A 517 4.01 51.90 13.97
C LEU A 517 2.96 52.05 15.06
N LYS A 518 2.12 53.04 14.87
CA LYS A 518 1.03 53.40 15.80
C LYS A 518 -0.27 53.57 15.07
N PHE A 519 -1.32 53.10 15.69
CA PHE A 519 -2.68 53.25 15.18
C PHE A 519 -3.58 53.82 16.28
N ARG A 520 -4.80 54.23 15.91
CA ARG A 520 -5.82 54.77 16.81
C ARG A 520 -7.06 53.86 16.75
N LEU A 521 -7.52 53.42 17.92
CA LEU A 521 -8.67 52.56 18.08
C LEU A 521 -9.92 53.43 18.42
N VAL A 522 -10.81 53.56 17.44
CA VAL A 522 -12.10 54.26 17.58
C VAL A 522 -13.19 53.25 17.95
N LEU A 523 -14.09 53.63 18.87
CA LEU A 523 -15.26 52.80 19.16
C LEU A 523 -16.34 53.02 18.10
N ASN A 524 -17.07 51.95 17.72
CA ASN A 524 -18.18 52.08 16.78
C ASN A 524 -19.24 53.08 17.25
N SER A 525 -19.45 53.20 18.56
CA SER A 525 -20.30 54.19 19.17
C SER A 525 -19.87 55.67 18.95
N ASP A 526 -18.54 55.89 18.80
CA ASP A 526 -17.97 57.22 18.62
C ASP A 526 -18.09 57.74 17.17
N LEU A 527 -18.49 56.89 16.24
CA LEU A 527 -18.86 57.30 14.90
C LEU A 527 -20.17 58.08 14.85
N TYR A 528 -20.91 58.09 15.97
CA TYR A 528 -22.24 58.72 16.03
C TYR A 528 -22.19 59.90 16.99
N GLN A 529 -22.73 61.00 16.54
CA GLN A 529 -22.91 62.20 17.32
C GLN A 529 -24.39 62.50 17.59
N LYS A 530 -24.74 62.92 18.80
CA LYS A 530 -26.08 63.30 19.13
C LYS A 530 -26.30 64.80 18.82
N VAL A 531 -27.06 65.13 17.80
CA VAL A 531 -27.39 66.47 17.36
C VAL A 531 -28.88 66.70 17.52
N ASN A 532 -29.31 67.70 18.26
CA ASN A 532 -30.70 68.03 18.52
C ASN A 532 -31.58 66.83 18.96
N GLY A 533 -30.96 65.88 19.68
CA GLY A 533 -31.67 64.73 20.23
C GLY A 533 -31.62 63.48 19.31
N LEU A 534 -31.16 63.61 18.08
CA LEU A 534 -31.05 62.56 17.10
C LEU A 534 -29.62 62.07 16.94
N TRP A 535 -29.39 60.76 16.81
CA TRP A 535 -28.06 60.15 16.56
C TRP A 535 -27.78 60.16 15.05
N ILE A 536 -26.67 60.80 14.64
CA ILE A 536 -26.24 61.02 13.29
C ILE A 536 -24.88 60.30 13.09
N ASN A 537 -24.74 59.51 12.04
CA ASN A 537 -23.47 58.96 11.62
C ASN A 537 -22.56 60.08 11.07
N GLN A 538 -21.40 60.24 11.65
CA GLN A 538 -20.37 61.25 11.30
C GLN A 538 -19.14 60.63 10.66
N SER A 539 -19.18 59.37 10.29
CA SER A 539 -18.00 58.65 9.74
C SER A 539 -17.46 59.28 8.46
N GLU A 540 -18.33 59.96 7.65
CA GLU A 540 -17.98 60.69 6.45
C GLU A 540 -17.52 62.14 6.75
N ASN A 541 -17.70 62.64 7.94
CA ASN A 541 -17.27 63.97 8.32
C ASN A 541 -15.82 64.02 8.74
N GLU A 542 -14.95 64.43 7.84
CA GLU A 542 -13.48 64.39 8.04
C GLU A 542 -13.03 65.18 9.29
N SER A 543 -13.56 66.35 9.51
CA SER A 543 -13.20 67.20 10.67
C SER A 543 -13.59 66.55 11.99
N TYR A 544 -14.80 65.96 12.06
CA TYR A 544 -15.25 65.21 13.22
C TYR A 544 -14.37 64.00 13.49
N MET A 545 -14.11 63.21 12.44
CA MET A 545 -13.32 62.01 12.59
C MET A 545 -11.87 62.28 12.92
N GLN A 546 -11.24 63.34 12.43
CA GLN A 546 -9.90 63.80 12.88
C GLN A 546 -9.86 64.08 14.36
N ASP A 547 -10.87 64.76 14.91
CA ASP A 547 -10.98 65.02 16.36
C ASP A 547 -11.14 63.72 17.16
N VAL A 548 -12.05 62.83 16.74
CA VAL A 548 -12.26 61.53 17.37
C VAL A 548 -10.99 60.69 17.34
N VAL A 549 -10.34 60.51 16.19
CA VAL A 549 -9.13 59.71 16.02
C VAL A 549 -8.01 60.23 16.92
N SER A 550 -7.81 61.57 16.97
CA SER A 550 -6.76 62.19 17.80
C SER A 550 -6.92 61.91 19.29
N LYS A 551 -8.17 61.76 19.78
CA LYS A 551 -8.50 61.50 21.19
C LYS A 551 -8.59 60.02 21.53
N SER A 552 -8.61 59.17 20.53
CA SER A 552 -8.78 57.73 20.68
C SER A 552 -7.49 57.04 21.21
N PRO A 553 -7.61 55.91 21.92
CA PRO A 553 -6.47 55.17 22.43
C PRO A 553 -5.45 54.77 21.35
N GLU A 554 -4.18 54.93 21.69
CA GLU A 554 -3.05 54.54 20.86
C GLU A 554 -2.85 53.01 20.91
N ILE A 555 -2.74 52.40 19.74
CA ILE A 555 -2.37 50.99 19.55
C ILE A 555 -0.94 50.93 19.04
N LYS A 556 -0.13 50.01 19.60
CA LYS A 556 1.30 49.88 19.32
C LYS A 556 1.64 48.50 18.78
N VAL A 557 2.44 48.45 17.73
CA VAL A 557 3.09 47.21 17.29
C VAL A 557 4.22 46.89 18.26
N VAL A 558 4.15 45.75 18.98
CA VAL A 558 5.12 45.39 20.03
C VAL A 558 6.00 44.20 19.64
N GLY A 559 5.71 43.55 18.53
CA GLY A 559 6.49 42.43 18.05
C GLY A 559 6.21 42.13 16.57
N ILE A 560 7.10 41.36 15.99
CA ILE A 560 7.02 40.85 14.64
C ILE A 560 6.98 39.34 14.75
N ILE A 561 6.01 38.73 14.08
CA ILE A 561 5.79 37.27 14.04
C ILE A 561 5.92 36.75 12.62
N LYS A 562 6.22 35.48 12.48
CA LYS A 562 6.16 34.75 11.19
C LYS A 562 5.51 33.39 11.41
N PRO A 563 4.99 32.74 10.35
CA PRO A 563 4.52 31.37 10.41
C PRO A 563 5.60 30.42 10.95
N SER A 564 5.21 29.41 11.71
CA SER A 564 6.12 28.39 12.23
C SER A 564 6.54 27.44 11.09
N GLU A 565 7.80 27.00 11.07
CA GLU A 565 8.33 26.05 10.06
C GLU A 565 7.58 24.70 10.02
N SER A 566 6.91 24.35 11.11
CA SER A 566 6.10 23.13 11.23
C SER A 566 4.69 23.29 10.67
N THR A 567 4.31 24.48 10.26
CA THR A 567 2.95 24.79 9.81
C THR A 567 2.95 25.01 8.32
N VAL A 568 2.16 24.24 7.58
CA VAL A 568 1.80 24.62 6.21
C VAL A 568 0.87 25.82 6.35
N SER A 569 1.47 27.02 6.47
CA SER A 569 0.71 28.25 6.63
C SER A 569 -0.18 28.46 5.41
N GLN A 570 -1.42 28.90 5.67
CA GLN A 570 -2.20 29.53 4.61
C GLN A 570 -1.37 30.72 4.10
N PRO A 571 -1.30 30.94 2.79
CA PRO A 571 -0.68 32.14 2.29
C PRO A 571 -1.44 33.34 2.83
N THR A 572 -0.88 33.94 3.88
CA THR A 572 -1.43 35.15 4.47
C THR A 572 -0.98 36.32 3.59
N MET A 573 -1.86 37.32 3.44
CA MET A 573 -1.47 38.56 2.79
C MET A 573 -0.58 39.43 3.70
N GLY A 574 -0.21 38.91 4.91
CA GLY A 574 0.37 39.68 5.98
C GLY A 574 -0.71 40.44 6.75
N GLY A 575 -0.48 40.71 8.03
CA GLY A 575 -1.48 41.38 8.81
C GLY A 575 -1.01 41.78 10.19
N VAL A 576 -1.90 42.47 10.88
CA VAL A 576 -1.75 42.87 12.28
C VAL A 576 -2.64 41.99 13.12
N TYR A 577 -2.04 41.37 14.14
CA TYR A 577 -2.79 40.49 15.04
C TYR A 577 -3.00 41.16 16.40
N TYR A 578 -4.26 41.22 16.83
CA TYR A 578 -4.70 41.77 18.12
C TYR A 578 -5.11 40.63 19.07
N THR A 579 -5.15 40.97 20.36
CA THR A 579 -5.54 40.00 21.40
C THR A 579 -7.02 40.12 21.77
N LYS A 580 -7.55 39.07 22.40
CA LYS A 580 -8.88 39.10 23.01
C LYS A 580 -9.03 40.26 24.03
N ALA A 581 -7.96 40.67 24.70
CA ALA A 581 -7.98 41.82 25.59
C ALA A 581 -8.41 43.10 24.87
N MET A 582 -8.12 43.24 23.56
CA MET A 582 -8.63 44.38 22.76
C MET A 582 -10.14 44.26 22.54
N GLU A 583 -10.64 43.06 22.20
CA GLU A 583 -12.08 42.82 22.04
C GLU A 583 -12.85 43.12 23.33
N GLU A 584 -12.35 42.64 24.48
CA GLU A 584 -12.94 42.87 25.79
C GLU A 584 -12.93 44.37 26.17
N TYR A 585 -11.83 45.06 25.84
CA TYR A 585 -11.74 46.51 26.04
C TYR A 585 -12.82 47.25 25.22
N VAL A 586 -12.89 46.98 23.90
CA VAL A 586 -13.86 47.61 22.98
C VAL A 586 -15.27 47.33 23.46
N THR A 587 -15.61 46.10 23.77
CA THR A 587 -16.94 45.70 24.24
C THR A 587 -17.30 46.40 25.56
N SER A 588 -16.40 46.38 26.51
CA SER A 588 -16.63 47.03 27.83
C SER A 588 -16.83 48.54 27.70
N LYS A 589 -16.09 49.23 26.84
CA LYS A 589 -16.24 50.65 26.59
C LYS A 589 -17.53 50.97 25.82
N THR A 590 -17.83 50.18 24.79
CA THR A 590 -19.03 50.31 23.96
C THR A 590 -20.29 50.12 24.80
N GLU A 591 -20.33 49.13 25.71
CA GLU A 591 -21.50 48.93 26.57
C GLU A 591 -21.79 50.15 27.48
N ASN A 592 -20.78 50.93 27.77
CA ASN A 592 -20.92 52.14 28.58
C ASN A 592 -21.24 53.39 27.76
N ALA A 593 -21.18 53.31 26.44
CA ALA A 593 -21.50 54.43 25.56
C ALA A 593 -22.97 54.86 25.70
N GLN A 594 -23.24 56.19 25.60
CA GLN A 594 -24.57 56.77 25.78
C GLN A 594 -25.57 56.18 24.75
N ILE A 595 -25.23 56.13 23.49
CA ILE A 595 -26.08 55.58 22.40
C ILE A 595 -26.51 54.14 22.69
N VAL A 596 -25.60 53.31 23.24
CA VAL A 596 -25.91 51.91 23.56
C VAL A 596 -26.83 51.83 24.78
N LYS A 597 -26.59 52.64 25.80
CA LYS A 597 -27.50 52.72 26.96
C LYS A 597 -28.89 53.15 26.56
N GLU A 598 -29.01 54.17 25.70
CA GLU A 598 -30.28 54.63 25.16
C GLU A 598 -31.01 53.56 24.36
N GLN A 599 -30.29 52.83 23.48
CA GLN A 599 -30.87 51.71 22.73
C GLN A 599 -31.32 50.57 23.65
N LYS A 600 -30.51 50.19 24.66
CA LYS A 600 -30.85 49.15 25.63
C LYS A 600 -32.04 49.52 26.51
N SER A 601 -32.19 50.82 26.83
CA SER A 601 -33.34 51.28 27.61
C SER A 601 -34.65 51.34 26.81
N ASN A 602 -34.56 51.40 25.50
CA ASN A 602 -35.70 51.41 24.59
C ASN A 602 -35.65 50.30 23.54
N PRO A 603 -35.85 49.00 23.93
CA PRO A 603 -35.57 47.86 23.07
C PRO A 603 -36.54 47.74 21.87
N ASN A 604 -37.70 48.43 21.88
CA ASN A 604 -38.69 48.41 20.79
C ASN A 604 -38.52 49.57 19.83
N ILE A 605 -37.72 50.60 20.15
CA ILE A 605 -37.48 51.75 19.31
C ILE A 605 -36.09 51.71 18.70
N ASN A 606 -35.99 51.85 17.39
CA ASN A 606 -34.75 51.96 16.68
C ASN A 606 -34.09 53.32 16.98
N ILE A 607 -32.93 53.31 17.58
CA ILE A 607 -32.23 54.52 18.05
C ILE A 607 -31.85 55.47 16.91
N PHE A 608 -31.67 54.97 15.70
CA PHE A 608 -31.31 55.76 14.52
C PHE A 608 -32.51 56.37 13.80
N THR A 609 -33.67 55.70 13.81
CA THR A 609 -34.85 56.19 13.12
C THR A 609 -35.90 56.77 14.03
N GLN A 610 -35.78 56.57 15.34
CA GLN A 610 -36.74 56.91 16.36
C GLN A 610 -38.14 56.32 16.09
N ALA A 611 -38.24 55.29 15.30
CA ALA A 611 -39.45 54.54 14.98
C ALA A 611 -39.41 53.15 15.60
N GLU A 612 -40.52 52.46 15.72
CA GLU A 612 -40.57 51.04 16.12
C GLU A 612 -39.83 50.18 15.10
N PHE A 613 -39.12 49.17 15.59
CA PHE A 613 -38.46 48.20 14.69
C PHE A 613 -39.45 47.57 13.74
N ALA A 614 -38.99 47.21 12.54
CA ALA A 614 -39.77 46.60 11.44
C ALA A 614 -40.88 47.49 10.83
N SER A 615 -40.87 48.80 11.09
CA SER A 615 -41.80 49.73 10.45
C SER A 615 -41.60 49.82 8.92
N GLY A 616 -40.37 49.60 8.42
CA GLY A 616 -40.01 49.54 6.99
C GLY A 616 -40.36 50.77 6.14
N GLN A 617 -40.75 51.87 6.80
CA GLN A 617 -41.18 53.11 6.13
C GLN A 617 -40.00 54.01 5.84
N LYS A 618 -39.78 54.36 4.58
CA LYS A 618 -38.83 55.40 4.19
C LYS A 618 -39.24 56.73 4.80
N MET A 619 -38.27 57.53 5.12
CA MET A 619 -38.47 58.86 5.65
C MET A 619 -39.28 59.69 4.65
N SER A 620 -40.43 60.21 5.11
CA SER A 620 -41.28 61.08 4.35
C SER A 620 -41.80 62.20 5.30
N MET A 621 -41.97 63.43 4.80
CA MET A 621 -42.50 64.50 5.59
C MET A 621 -43.85 64.17 6.23
N SER A 622 -44.66 63.34 5.61
CA SER A 622 -45.96 62.89 6.12
C SER A 622 -45.90 61.92 7.30
N ASN A 623 -44.71 61.32 7.55
CA ASN A 623 -44.49 60.28 8.60
C ASN A 623 -43.72 60.84 9.82
N LEU A 624 -43.31 62.12 9.76
CA LEU A 624 -42.55 62.76 10.84
C LEU A 624 -43.49 63.31 11.92
N THR A 625 -43.14 63.11 13.15
CA THR A 625 -43.79 63.80 14.27
C THR A 625 -43.46 65.31 14.28
N ASN A 626 -44.29 66.12 14.93
CA ASN A 626 -44.04 67.56 15.06
C ASN A 626 -42.68 67.83 15.76
N GLU A 627 -42.30 67.00 16.70
CA GLU A 627 -41.01 67.03 17.41
C GLU A 627 -39.86 66.74 16.48
N GLN A 628 -39.93 65.68 15.67
CA GLN A 628 -38.94 65.35 14.64
C GLN A 628 -38.81 66.47 13.59
N MET A 629 -39.94 67.04 13.10
CA MET A 629 -39.87 68.16 12.15
C MET A 629 -39.19 69.40 12.76
N MET A 630 -39.39 69.65 14.02
CA MET A 630 -38.74 70.77 14.73
C MET A 630 -37.24 70.53 14.91
N GLN A 631 -36.82 69.27 15.26
CA GLN A 631 -35.44 68.84 15.36
C GLN A 631 -34.71 68.96 14.01
N LEU A 632 -35.34 68.47 12.90
CA LEU A 632 -34.77 68.53 11.55
C LEU A 632 -34.66 69.97 11.01
N SER A 633 -35.63 70.82 11.31
CA SER A 633 -35.62 72.19 10.83
C SER A 633 -34.51 73.09 11.43
N SER A 634 -33.89 72.62 12.51
CA SER A 634 -32.80 73.30 13.18
C SER A 634 -31.41 72.77 12.80
N MET A 635 -31.33 71.79 11.89
CA MET A 635 -30.07 71.16 11.38
C MET A 635 -29.50 71.96 10.20
N SER A 636 -28.19 71.88 10.03
CA SER A 636 -27.52 72.30 8.80
C SER A 636 -27.88 71.35 7.68
N GLN A 637 -27.67 71.78 6.43
CA GLN A 637 -27.92 70.95 5.26
C GLN A 637 -27.09 69.63 5.29
N GLU A 638 -25.88 69.69 5.74
CA GLU A 638 -24.98 68.56 5.92
C GLU A 638 -25.49 67.60 6.99
N GLU A 639 -25.82 68.09 8.18
CA GLU A 639 -26.37 67.26 9.26
C GLU A 639 -27.70 66.58 8.85
N LEU A 640 -28.57 67.31 8.13
CA LEU A 640 -29.79 66.73 7.61
C LEU A 640 -29.53 65.60 6.62
N MET A 641 -28.56 65.78 5.71
CA MET A 641 -28.19 64.72 4.74
C MET A 641 -27.59 63.48 5.46
N ASN A 642 -26.71 63.71 6.42
CA ASN A 642 -26.12 62.62 7.22
C ASN A 642 -27.20 61.92 8.07
N TYR A 643 -28.16 62.61 8.60
CA TYR A 643 -29.28 61.99 9.32
C TYR A 643 -30.17 61.14 8.35
N MET A 644 -30.51 61.70 7.17
CA MET A 644 -31.27 60.98 6.18
C MET A 644 -30.57 59.69 5.73
N ASN A 645 -29.27 59.72 5.54
CA ASN A 645 -28.46 58.54 5.24
C ASN A 645 -28.50 57.54 6.41
N THR A 646 -28.22 57.97 7.63
CA THR A 646 -28.34 57.18 8.86
C THR A 646 -29.70 56.52 8.99
N TYR A 647 -30.76 57.25 8.77
CA TYR A 647 -32.14 56.74 8.80
C TYR A 647 -32.37 55.65 7.75
N ASN A 648 -32.04 55.94 6.49
CA ASN A 648 -32.29 55.03 5.37
C ASN A 648 -31.48 53.72 5.47
N GLU A 649 -30.26 53.80 5.94
CA GLU A 649 -29.43 52.61 6.19
C GLU A 649 -29.99 51.71 7.30
N ASN A 650 -30.72 52.27 8.24
CA ASN A 650 -31.17 51.56 9.45
C ASN A 650 -32.68 51.26 9.44
N ILE A 651 -33.36 51.51 8.35
CA ILE A 651 -34.84 51.40 8.26
C ILE A 651 -35.34 49.94 8.49
N ASN A 652 -34.54 48.94 8.11
CA ASN A 652 -34.84 47.52 8.27
C ASN A 652 -34.05 46.89 9.43
N ALA A 653 -33.37 47.69 10.24
CA ALA A 653 -32.55 47.16 11.35
C ALA A 653 -33.43 46.49 12.42
N THR A 654 -32.86 45.57 13.12
CA THR A 654 -33.41 44.95 14.34
C THR A 654 -32.70 45.48 15.57
N TYR A 655 -33.23 45.23 16.74
CA TYR A 655 -32.60 45.60 18.00
C TYR A 655 -31.16 44.99 18.08
N ASP A 656 -31.02 43.68 17.75
CA ASP A 656 -29.74 42.99 17.81
C ASP A 656 -28.76 43.52 16.75
N SER A 657 -29.27 43.85 15.52
CA SER A 657 -28.41 44.39 14.48
C SER A 657 -27.91 45.81 14.84
N ASN A 658 -28.73 46.63 15.49
CA ASN A 658 -28.29 47.93 16.00
C ASN A 658 -27.19 47.80 17.07
N LEU A 659 -27.37 46.87 18.00
CA LEU A 659 -26.36 46.64 19.05
C LEU A 659 -25.02 46.14 18.45
N THR A 660 -25.11 45.22 17.48
CA THR A 660 -23.92 44.73 16.75
C THR A 660 -23.25 45.87 15.97
N LYS A 661 -24.02 46.71 15.26
CA LYS A 661 -23.50 47.87 14.52
C LYS A 661 -22.82 48.88 15.45
N LEU A 662 -23.32 49.05 16.66
CA LEU A 662 -22.69 49.89 17.70
C LEU A 662 -21.46 49.24 18.37
N GLY A 663 -21.12 47.95 18.03
CA GLY A 663 -19.97 47.27 18.57
C GLY A 663 -20.22 46.50 19.88
N VAL A 664 -21.49 46.24 20.22
CA VAL A 664 -21.85 45.37 21.34
C VAL A 664 -21.73 43.92 20.94
N VAL A 665 -20.97 43.15 21.69
CA VAL A 665 -20.75 41.70 21.42
C VAL A 665 -21.60 40.85 22.36
N ASP A 666 -22.34 39.90 21.80
CA ASP A 666 -23.02 38.86 22.58
C ASP A 666 -22.13 37.60 22.66
N TYR A 667 -21.39 37.48 23.75
CA TYR A 667 -20.54 36.32 24.00
C TYR A 667 -21.28 34.97 24.15
N SER A 668 -22.60 34.97 24.25
CA SER A 668 -23.40 33.77 24.28
C SER A 668 -23.64 33.20 22.87
N ASN A 669 -23.49 34.02 21.83
CA ASN A 669 -23.82 33.69 20.44
C ASN A 669 -22.64 34.02 19.50
N PRO A 670 -21.64 33.15 19.38
CA PRO A 670 -20.54 33.35 18.47
C PRO A 670 -21.02 33.32 17.02
N THR A 671 -20.29 33.94 16.11
CA THR A 671 -20.53 33.89 14.66
C THR A 671 -19.85 32.72 14.01
N LYS A 672 -18.74 32.25 14.61
CA LYS A 672 -17.96 31.11 14.17
C LYS A 672 -17.41 30.36 15.37
N ILE A 673 -17.35 29.03 15.30
CA ILE A 673 -16.66 28.14 16.24
C ILE A 673 -15.62 27.36 15.46
N SER A 674 -14.36 27.48 15.86
CA SER A 674 -13.23 26.79 15.24
C SER A 674 -12.70 25.69 16.17
N LEU A 675 -12.78 24.43 15.71
CA LEU A 675 -12.33 23.25 16.45
C LEU A 675 -10.99 22.78 15.89
N TYR A 676 -9.90 23.08 16.56
CA TYR A 676 -8.54 22.65 16.19
C TYR A 676 -8.29 21.24 16.68
N ALA A 677 -7.82 20.35 15.81
CA ALA A 677 -7.45 18.98 16.15
C ALA A 677 -5.93 18.85 16.34
N SER A 678 -5.50 17.82 17.08
CA SER A 678 -4.08 17.51 17.25
C SER A 678 -3.54 16.57 16.15
N SER A 679 -4.44 15.91 15.41
CA SER A 679 -4.13 14.93 14.36
C SER A 679 -5.36 14.69 13.47
N PHE A 680 -5.15 14.01 12.35
CA PHE A 680 -6.24 13.58 11.45
C PHE A 680 -7.29 12.75 12.19
N ASP A 681 -6.87 11.72 12.93
CA ASP A 681 -7.78 10.89 13.76
C ASP A 681 -8.57 11.73 14.76
N GLY A 682 -7.92 12.79 15.32
CA GLY A 682 -8.56 13.76 16.20
C GLY A 682 -9.65 14.55 15.49
N LYS A 683 -9.40 14.96 14.24
CA LYS A 683 -10.36 15.69 13.40
C LYS A 683 -11.55 14.82 13.01
N GLU A 684 -11.30 13.59 12.57
CA GLU A 684 -12.36 12.61 12.29
C GLU A 684 -13.24 12.37 13.52
N LYS A 685 -12.61 12.19 14.68
CA LYS A 685 -13.30 12.02 15.95
C LYS A 685 -14.15 13.25 16.34
N LEU A 686 -13.68 14.46 16.06
CA LEU A 686 -14.48 15.69 16.26
C LEU A 686 -15.70 15.68 15.33
N GLY A 687 -15.57 15.30 14.08
CA GLY A 687 -16.67 15.09 13.12
C GLY A 687 -17.70 14.06 13.61
N ASP A 688 -17.23 12.95 14.14
CA ASP A 688 -18.09 11.92 14.76
C ASP A 688 -18.84 12.43 15.99
N LEU A 689 -18.18 13.25 16.80
CA LEU A 689 -18.81 13.89 17.96
C LEU A 689 -19.91 14.89 17.51
N ILE A 690 -19.67 15.68 16.45
CA ILE A 690 -20.72 16.54 15.85
C ILE A 690 -21.89 15.71 15.33
N THR A 691 -21.60 14.62 14.62
CA THR A 691 -22.60 13.69 14.13
C THR A 691 -23.41 13.09 15.28
N SER A 692 -22.76 12.73 16.36
CA SER A 692 -23.40 12.17 17.57
C SER A 692 -24.23 13.22 18.32
N TYR A 693 -23.80 14.47 18.33
CA TYR A 693 -24.58 15.60 18.81
C TYR A 693 -25.84 15.77 17.97
N ASN A 694 -25.72 15.83 16.66
CA ASN A 694 -26.80 16.02 15.71
C ASN A 694 -27.91 14.97 15.82
N LYS A 695 -27.57 13.69 16.05
CA LYS A 695 -28.53 12.60 16.24
C LYS A 695 -29.47 12.81 17.42
N LYS A 696 -29.09 13.65 18.38
CA LYS A 696 -29.85 13.93 19.62
C LYS A 696 -30.58 15.26 19.58
N GLN A 697 -30.46 16.02 18.47
CA GLN A 697 -31.00 17.36 18.33
C GLN A 697 -32.28 17.41 17.50
N THR A 698 -33.07 18.49 17.70
CA THR A 698 -34.16 18.87 16.79
C THR A 698 -33.56 19.45 15.50
N LYS A 699 -34.37 19.48 14.43
CA LYS A 699 -33.92 20.01 13.10
C LYS A 699 -33.35 21.44 13.18
N SER A 700 -33.79 22.23 14.12
CA SER A 700 -33.34 23.63 14.32
C SER A 700 -31.98 23.75 14.98
N ASN A 701 -31.49 22.70 15.64
CA ASN A 701 -30.24 22.71 16.41
C ASN A 701 -29.18 21.78 15.80
N VAL A 702 -29.43 21.25 14.62
CA VAL A 702 -28.46 20.44 13.87
C VAL A 702 -27.35 21.36 13.38
N ILE A 703 -26.11 20.98 13.65
CA ILE A 703 -24.89 21.68 13.20
C ILE A 703 -24.42 21.10 11.88
N THR A 704 -24.22 21.98 10.91
CA THR A 704 -23.56 21.66 9.62
C THR A 704 -22.26 22.44 9.54
N TYR A 705 -21.23 21.80 9.02
CA TYR A 705 -19.90 22.42 8.85
C TYR A 705 -19.31 22.02 7.50
N ASN A 706 -18.41 22.82 7.00
CA ASN A 706 -17.63 22.50 5.80
C ASN A 706 -16.23 22.07 6.21
N ASP A 707 -15.80 20.91 5.74
CA ASP A 707 -14.42 20.46 5.82
C ASP A 707 -13.86 20.34 4.40
N PHE A 708 -13.54 21.47 3.81
CA PHE A 708 -13.07 21.54 2.43
C PHE A 708 -11.76 20.77 2.24
N ILE A 709 -10.80 20.99 3.15
CA ILE A 709 -9.48 20.35 3.08
C ILE A 709 -9.61 18.84 3.27
N GLY A 710 -10.34 18.37 4.29
CA GLY A 710 -10.57 16.95 4.50
C GLY A 710 -11.28 16.29 3.30
N THR A 711 -12.28 16.96 2.71
CA THR A 711 -12.96 16.46 1.51
C THR A 711 -12.04 16.41 0.30
N MET A 712 -11.19 17.43 0.10
CA MET A 712 -10.23 17.48 -0.99
C MET A 712 -9.17 16.37 -0.85
N LEU A 713 -8.57 16.21 0.34
CA LEU A 713 -7.56 15.19 0.61
C LEU A 713 -8.13 13.77 0.50
N SER A 714 -9.34 13.52 1.03
CA SER A 714 -10.02 12.23 0.88
C SER A 714 -10.32 11.89 -0.58
N SER A 715 -10.66 12.90 -1.38
CA SER A 715 -10.87 12.74 -2.83
C SER A 715 -9.58 12.39 -3.55
N VAL A 716 -8.46 13.05 -3.24
CA VAL A 716 -7.13 12.73 -3.78
C VAL A 716 -6.72 11.32 -3.40
N THR A 717 -6.85 10.96 -2.12
CA THR A 717 -6.58 9.60 -1.62
C THR A 717 -7.41 8.55 -2.35
N SER A 718 -8.70 8.81 -2.57
CA SER A 718 -9.58 7.91 -3.31
C SER A 718 -9.13 7.71 -4.76
N VAL A 719 -8.72 8.77 -5.45
CA VAL A 719 -8.19 8.71 -6.83
C VAL A 719 -6.89 7.91 -6.87
N VAL A 720 -5.95 8.17 -5.95
CA VAL A 720 -4.68 7.43 -5.84
C VAL A 720 -4.95 5.95 -5.60
N ASN A 721 -5.87 5.60 -4.71
CA ASN A 721 -6.25 4.21 -4.44
C ASN A 721 -6.89 3.53 -5.65
N ILE A 722 -7.81 4.19 -6.36
CA ILE A 722 -8.44 3.65 -7.57
C ILE A 722 -7.39 3.37 -8.65
N ILE A 723 -6.51 4.33 -8.93
CA ILE A 723 -5.43 4.17 -9.89
C ILE A 723 -4.53 3.01 -9.49
N SER A 724 -4.15 2.94 -8.21
CA SER A 724 -3.31 1.86 -7.67
C SER A 724 -3.97 0.49 -7.83
N TYR A 725 -5.26 0.34 -7.51
CA TYR A 725 -5.99 -0.92 -7.69
C TYR A 725 -6.08 -1.34 -9.15
N VAL A 726 -6.34 -0.40 -10.07
CA VAL A 726 -6.37 -0.69 -11.51
C VAL A 726 -5.00 -1.16 -11.99
N LEU A 727 -3.92 -0.47 -11.62
CA LEU A 727 -2.56 -0.85 -11.99
C LEU A 727 -2.16 -2.21 -11.38
N ILE A 728 -2.49 -2.47 -10.12
CA ILE A 728 -2.27 -3.78 -9.47
C ILE A 728 -3.02 -4.88 -10.21
N ALA A 729 -4.28 -4.63 -10.62
CA ALA A 729 -5.05 -5.60 -11.40
C ALA A 729 -4.37 -5.94 -12.74
N PHE A 730 -3.87 -4.94 -13.48
CA PHE A 730 -3.13 -5.17 -14.72
C PHE A 730 -1.83 -5.97 -14.50
N VAL A 731 -1.04 -5.60 -13.49
CA VAL A 731 0.23 -6.29 -13.22
C VAL A 731 0.01 -7.67 -12.59
N SER A 732 -1.13 -7.92 -11.92
CA SER A 732 -1.52 -9.25 -11.45
C SER A 732 -1.67 -10.27 -12.59
N VAL A 733 -2.11 -9.83 -13.77
CA VAL A 733 -2.12 -10.67 -14.98
C VAL A 733 -0.69 -11.08 -15.35
N SER A 734 0.28 -10.16 -15.28
CA SER A 734 1.69 -10.47 -15.52
C SER A 734 2.24 -11.50 -14.53
N LEU A 735 1.85 -11.42 -13.26
CA LEU A 735 2.24 -12.37 -12.22
C LEU A 735 1.70 -13.80 -12.54
N ILE A 736 0.45 -13.89 -12.99
CA ILE A 736 -0.15 -15.16 -13.42
C ILE A 736 0.60 -15.72 -14.62
N VAL A 737 0.90 -14.90 -15.62
CA VAL A 737 1.67 -15.33 -16.81
C VAL A 737 3.06 -15.80 -16.43
N SER A 738 3.75 -15.08 -15.52
CA SER A 738 5.05 -15.49 -14.98
C SER A 738 4.97 -16.85 -14.28
N SER A 739 3.93 -17.09 -13.50
CA SER A 739 3.72 -18.37 -12.80
C SER A 739 3.47 -19.52 -13.80
N ILE A 740 2.69 -19.29 -14.85
CA ILE A 740 2.48 -20.27 -15.93
C ILE A 740 3.81 -20.55 -16.63
N MET A 741 4.62 -19.53 -16.91
CA MET A 741 5.94 -19.68 -17.53
C MET A 741 6.86 -20.57 -16.67
N ILE A 742 6.90 -20.34 -15.35
CA ILE A 742 7.65 -21.21 -14.42
C ILE A 742 7.15 -22.66 -14.52
N GLY A 743 5.82 -22.86 -14.58
CA GLY A 743 5.22 -24.18 -14.75
C GLY A 743 5.67 -24.86 -16.04
N ILE A 744 5.69 -24.15 -17.18
CA ILE A 744 6.15 -24.66 -18.47
C ILE A 744 7.64 -25.00 -18.43
N ILE A 745 8.49 -24.13 -17.88
CA ILE A 745 9.93 -24.38 -17.75
C ILE A 745 10.19 -25.60 -16.85
N THR A 746 9.45 -25.74 -15.75
CA THR A 746 9.53 -26.91 -14.87
C THR A 746 9.08 -28.18 -15.61
N TYR A 747 8.06 -28.12 -16.46
CA TYR A 747 7.64 -29.25 -17.28
C TYR A 747 8.72 -29.67 -18.28
N ILE A 748 9.37 -28.71 -18.94
CA ILE A 748 10.51 -28.98 -19.85
C ILE A 748 11.67 -29.62 -19.05
N SER A 749 11.95 -29.11 -17.84
CA SER A 749 12.97 -29.68 -16.94
C SER A 749 12.67 -31.15 -16.59
N VAL A 750 11.38 -31.48 -16.37
CA VAL A 750 10.95 -32.89 -16.13
C VAL A 750 11.24 -33.76 -17.35
N LEU A 751 10.93 -33.27 -18.56
CA LEU A 751 11.19 -34.04 -19.79
C LEU A 751 12.68 -34.29 -20.00
N GLU A 752 13.53 -33.29 -19.84
CA GLU A 752 15.00 -33.42 -19.94
C GLU A 752 15.59 -34.39 -18.92
N ARG A 753 14.96 -34.54 -17.76
CA ARG A 753 15.44 -35.35 -16.64
C ARG A 753 14.71 -36.69 -16.51
N THR A 754 14.01 -37.13 -17.56
CA THR A 754 13.25 -38.39 -17.55
C THR A 754 14.12 -39.57 -17.14
N LYS A 755 15.36 -39.65 -17.64
CA LYS A 755 16.33 -40.72 -17.27
C LYS A 755 16.73 -40.68 -15.79
N GLU A 756 16.94 -39.49 -15.22
CA GLU A 756 17.22 -39.34 -13.77
C GLU A 756 16.03 -39.80 -12.91
N ILE A 757 14.80 -39.47 -13.34
CA ILE A 757 13.58 -39.93 -12.69
C ILE A 757 13.52 -41.48 -12.75
N GLY A 758 13.85 -42.07 -13.90
CA GLY A 758 13.93 -43.51 -14.05
C GLY A 758 14.94 -44.15 -13.09
N ILE A 759 16.13 -43.59 -12.97
CA ILE A 759 17.17 -44.05 -12.03
C ILE A 759 16.65 -43.97 -10.58
N LEU A 760 16.06 -42.86 -10.16
CA LEU A 760 15.51 -42.73 -8.82
C LEU A 760 14.41 -43.75 -8.52
N ARG A 761 13.50 -43.93 -9.47
CA ARG A 761 12.41 -44.90 -9.37
C ARG A 761 12.91 -46.35 -9.32
N SER A 762 13.95 -46.71 -10.09
CA SER A 762 14.52 -48.05 -10.12
C SER A 762 15.25 -48.41 -8.81
N ILE A 763 15.79 -47.39 -8.10
CA ILE A 763 16.41 -47.59 -6.79
C ILE A 763 15.36 -47.64 -5.66
N GLY A 764 14.05 -47.40 -5.97
CA GLY A 764 12.95 -47.51 -5.02
C GLY A 764 12.42 -46.16 -4.49
N ALA A 765 12.66 -45.01 -5.21
CA ALA A 765 12.01 -43.75 -4.89
C ALA A 765 10.49 -43.87 -5.12
N SER A 766 9.69 -43.46 -4.13
CA SER A 766 8.23 -43.47 -4.28
C SER A 766 7.77 -42.34 -5.20
N LYS A 767 6.55 -42.49 -5.75
CA LYS A 767 5.89 -41.41 -6.52
C LYS A 767 5.84 -40.10 -5.74
N LYS A 768 5.67 -40.20 -4.40
CA LYS A 768 5.65 -39.02 -3.50
C LYS A 768 7.04 -38.36 -3.37
N ASP A 769 8.11 -39.12 -3.36
CA ASP A 769 9.46 -38.59 -3.27
C ASP A 769 9.83 -37.82 -4.54
N ILE A 770 9.48 -38.34 -5.72
CA ILE A 770 9.64 -37.62 -6.99
C ILE A 770 8.85 -36.30 -6.96
N THR A 771 7.56 -36.34 -6.58
CA THR A 771 6.75 -35.12 -6.44
C THR A 771 7.38 -34.11 -5.47
N ARG A 772 7.92 -34.56 -4.32
CA ARG A 772 8.59 -33.69 -3.35
C ARG A 772 9.84 -33.02 -3.90
N VAL A 773 10.63 -33.73 -4.71
CA VAL A 773 11.84 -33.17 -5.34
C VAL A 773 11.48 -32.03 -6.28
N PHE A 774 10.49 -32.21 -7.16
CA PHE A 774 10.08 -31.17 -8.10
C PHE A 774 9.30 -30.02 -7.43
N ASN A 775 8.49 -30.30 -6.41
CA ASN A 775 7.88 -29.24 -5.59
C ASN A 775 8.93 -28.45 -4.80
N ALA A 776 9.99 -29.07 -4.32
CA ALA A 776 11.10 -28.38 -3.69
C ALA A 776 11.86 -27.50 -4.70
N GLU A 777 11.99 -27.93 -5.95
CA GLU A 777 12.58 -27.15 -7.04
C GLU A 777 11.77 -25.87 -7.31
N THR A 778 10.46 -26.00 -7.46
CA THR A 778 9.57 -24.84 -7.66
C THR A 778 9.50 -23.94 -6.44
N PHE A 779 9.55 -24.49 -5.23
CA PHE A 779 9.66 -23.72 -3.99
C PHE A 779 10.92 -22.84 -3.96
N ILE A 780 12.09 -23.42 -4.32
CA ILE A 780 13.36 -22.68 -4.35
C ILE A 780 13.33 -21.59 -5.43
N ILE A 781 12.81 -21.89 -6.63
CA ILE A 781 12.69 -20.94 -7.73
C ILE A 781 11.78 -19.78 -7.31
N GLY A 782 10.61 -20.05 -6.72
CA GLY A 782 9.69 -19.03 -6.22
C GLY A 782 10.32 -18.17 -5.13
N LEU A 783 11.03 -18.77 -4.18
CA LEU A 783 11.72 -18.01 -3.14
C LEU A 783 12.80 -17.06 -3.72
N ILE A 784 13.60 -17.56 -4.65
CA ILE A 784 14.63 -16.75 -5.33
C ILE A 784 13.97 -15.65 -6.17
N SER A 785 12.90 -15.97 -6.91
CA SER A 785 12.12 -15.01 -7.71
C SER A 785 11.55 -13.89 -6.83
N GLY A 786 10.89 -14.23 -5.73
CA GLY A 786 10.32 -13.27 -4.79
C GLY A 786 11.36 -12.33 -4.18
N VAL A 787 12.47 -12.90 -3.67
CA VAL A 787 13.57 -12.12 -3.09
C VAL A 787 14.23 -11.23 -4.15
N LEU A 788 14.51 -11.79 -5.33
CA LEU A 788 15.12 -11.04 -6.44
C LEU A 788 14.21 -9.87 -6.88
N GLY A 789 12.90 -10.11 -6.99
CA GLY A 789 11.92 -9.08 -7.33
C GLY A 789 11.93 -7.91 -6.35
N ILE A 790 11.93 -8.21 -5.05
CA ILE A 790 12.01 -7.16 -4.01
C ILE A 790 13.35 -6.42 -4.05
N LEU A 791 14.47 -7.12 -4.20
CA LEU A 791 15.79 -6.48 -4.29
C LEU A 791 15.89 -5.53 -5.49
N ILE A 792 15.42 -5.96 -6.66
CA ILE A 792 15.39 -5.11 -7.86
C ILE A 792 14.48 -3.91 -7.62
N THR A 793 13.32 -4.09 -6.99
CA THR A 793 12.40 -2.99 -6.66
C THR A 793 13.07 -1.96 -5.76
N LEU A 794 13.79 -2.39 -4.72
CA LEU A 794 14.51 -1.48 -3.83
C LEU A 794 15.58 -0.66 -4.57
N VAL A 795 16.27 -1.27 -5.52
CA VAL A 795 17.24 -0.57 -6.39
C VAL A 795 16.54 0.42 -7.31
N LEU A 796 15.39 0.04 -7.90
CA LEU A 796 14.63 0.91 -8.80
C LEU A 796 13.91 2.05 -8.09
N ASN A 797 13.56 1.90 -6.81
CA ASN A 797 12.93 2.96 -6.03
C ASN A 797 13.82 4.22 -5.92
N VAL A 798 15.16 4.07 -5.95
CA VAL A 798 16.08 5.21 -5.87
C VAL A 798 15.94 6.13 -7.07
N PRO A 799 16.17 5.69 -8.34
CA PRO A 799 16.03 6.57 -9.51
C PRO A 799 14.57 7.06 -9.70
N ILE A 800 13.56 6.23 -9.33
CA ILE A 800 12.15 6.65 -9.42
C ILE A 800 11.88 7.80 -8.44
N SER A 801 12.38 7.74 -7.20
CA SER A 801 12.24 8.84 -6.24
C SER A 801 12.88 10.13 -6.76
N VAL A 802 14.07 10.07 -7.36
CA VAL A 802 14.74 11.25 -7.94
C VAL A 802 13.93 11.84 -9.10
N VAL A 803 13.39 11.00 -9.98
CA VAL A 803 12.56 11.49 -11.10
C VAL A 803 11.30 12.18 -10.59
N VAL A 804 10.60 11.56 -9.62
CA VAL A 804 9.38 12.14 -9.03
C VAL A 804 9.70 13.43 -8.28
N GLU A 805 10.79 13.48 -7.53
CA GLU A 805 11.26 14.68 -6.83
C GLU A 805 11.51 15.85 -7.77
N ASN A 806 12.17 15.59 -8.91
CA ASN A 806 12.40 16.61 -9.93
C ASN A 806 11.11 17.13 -10.62
N MET A 807 10.05 16.30 -10.65
CA MET A 807 8.77 16.68 -11.26
C MET A 807 7.81 17.35 -10.29
N THR A 808 7.83 16.96 -9.02
CA THR A 808 6.81 17.33 -8.03
C THR A 808 7.35 18.09 -6.83
N GLY A 809 8.67 18.14 -6.65
CA GLY A 809 9.32 18.68 -5.45
C GLY A 809 9.24 17.76 -4.21
N VAL A 810 8.61 16.60 -4.32
CA VAL A 810 8.42 15.67 -3.19
C VAL A 810 9.56 14.66 -3.13
N SER A 811 10.37 14.72 -2.08
CA SER A 811 11.50 13.82 -1.89
C SER A 811 11.08 12.46 -1.33
N HIS A 812 11.83 11.39 -1.68
CA HIS A 812 11.71 10.05 -1.11
C HIS A 812 10.31 9.41 -1.19
N ILE A 813 9.57 9.63 -2.26
CA ILE A 813 8.18 9.17 -2.38
C ILE A 813 8.05 7.64 -2.59
N ALA A 814 9.04 6.96 -3.20
CA ALA A 814 8.97 5.53 -3.43
C ALA A 814 9.44 4.73 -2.20
N LYS A 815 8.51 4.36 -1.31
CA LYS A 815 8.78 3.61 -0.07
C LYS A 815 8.03 2.28 -0.08
N LEU A 816 8.76 1.16 -0.15
CA LEU A 816 8.15 -0.17 -0.09
C LEU A 816 7.85 -0.56 1.37
N PRO A 817 6.59 -0.82 1.75
CA PRO A 817 6.27 -1.28 3.09
C PRO A 817 6.78 -2.72 3.31
N VAL A 818 7.41 -2.98 4.45
CA VAL A 818 8.00 -4.29 4.78
C VAL A 818 6.94 -5.40 4.75
N ASN A 819 5.76 -5.13 5.30
CA ASN A 819 4.64 -6.07 5.29
C ASN A 819 4.20 -6.42 3.86
N GLY A 820 4.18 -5.43 2.97
CA GLY A 820 3.89 -5.61 1.54
C GLY A 820 4.94 -6.47 0.84
N ALA A 821 6.23 -6.23 1.10
CA ALA A 821 7.32 -7.03 0.55
C ALA A 821 7.22 -8.51 0.95
N VAL A 822 6.99 -8.79 2.24
CA VAL A 822 6.81 -10.17 2.75
C VAL A 822 5.58 -10.82 2.13
N PHE A 823 4.47 -10.09 2.02
CA PHE A 823 3.23 -10.58 1.42
C PHE A 823 3.41 -10.94 -0.06
N LEU A 824 4.13 -10.12 -0.83
CA LEU A 824 4.43 -10.40 -2.24
C LEU A 824 5.30 -11.65 -2.42
N ILE A 825 6.35 -11.83 -1.60
CA ILE A 825 7.16 -13.05 -1.61
C ILE A 825 6.29 -14.28 -1.30
N PHE A 826 5.36 -14.16 -0.34
CA PHE A 826 4.46 -15.25 0.01
C PHE A 826 3.49 -15.61 -1.14
N ILE A 827 2.90 -14.62 -1.79
CA ILE A 827 2.01 -14.84 -2.96
C ILE A 827 2.78 -15.52 -4.09
N ASP A 828 3.98 -15.02 -4.43
CA ASP A 828 4.81 -15.62 -5.47
C ASP A 828 5.13 -17.08 -5.17
N LEU A 829 5.50 -17.36 -3.91
CA LEU A 829 5.77 -18.71 -3.46
C LEU A 829 4.56 -19.63 -3.62
N VAL A 830 3.37 -19.17 -3.26
CA VAL A 830 2.12 -19.94 -3.43
C VAL A 830 1.84 -20.20 -4.91
N LEU A 831 1.93 -19.18 -5.76
CA LEU A 831 1.65 -19.29 -7.19
C LEU A 831 2.66 -20.19 -7.89
N THR A 832 3.94 -20.10 -7.56
CA THR A 832 4.99 -20.97 -8.13
C THR A 832 4.84 -22.42 -7.71
N ILE A 833 4.45 -22.68 -6.46
CA ILE A 833 4.14 -24.05 -6.02
C ILE A 833 2.93 -24.59 -6.77
N LEU A 834 1.85 -23.80 -6.91
CA LEU A 834 0.67 -24.21 -7.67
C LEU A 834 0.99 -24.55 -9.13
N ALA A 835 1.80 -23.71 -9.79
CA ALA A 835 2.26 -23.93 -11.15
C ALA A 835 3.10 -25.21 -11.29
N GLY A 836 3.87 -25.56 -10.26
CA GLY A 836 4.71 -26.76 -10.20
C GLY A 836 3.96 -28.07 -9.92
N LEU A 837 2.71 -28.01 -9.41
CA LEU A 837 1.97 -29.24 -9.05
C LEU A 837 1.69 -30.16 -10.25
N ILE A 838 1.36 -29.61 -11.41
CA ILE A 838 1.07 -30.39 -12.62
C ILE A 838 2.35 -31.08 -13.13
N PRO A 839 3.47 -30.38 -13.38
CA PRO A 839 4.73 -31.02 -13.80
C PRO A 839 5.23 -32.07 -12.81
N SER A 840 5.18 -31.80 -11.52
CA SER A 840 5.65 -32.74 -10.48
C SER A 840 4.83 -34.03 -10.45
N LYS A 841 3.50 -33.94 -10.68
CA LYS A 841 2.61 -35.09 -10.77
C LYS A 841 2.89 -35.93 -12.06
N ILE A 842 3.18 -35.25 -13.16
CA ILE A 842 3.58 -35.92 -14.42
C ILE A 842 4.90 -36.66 -14.21
N ALA A 843 5.92 -36.00 -13.62
CA ALA A 843 7.19 -36.63 -13.29
C ALA A 843 7.03 -37.92 -12.46
N SER A 844 6.15 -37.87 -11.44
CA SER A 844 5.93 -39.01 -10.52
C SER A 844 5.26 -40.21 -11.18
N LYS A 845 4.55 -40.02 -12.30
CA LYS A 845 3.83 -41.07 -13.04
C LYS A 845 4.68 -41.75 -14.10
N LYS A 846 5.88 -41.26 -14.40
CA LYS A 846 6.76 -41.86 -15.38
C LYS A 846 7.12 -43.30 -15.03
N ASP A 847 6.98 -44.22 -16.00
CA ASP A 847 7.40 -45.61 -15.82
C ASP A 847 8.93 -45.73 -15.74
N PRO A 848 9.48 -46.45 -14.76
CA PRO A 848 10.93 -46.55 -14.59
C PRO A 848 11.62 -47.25 -15.75
N VAL A 849 11.01 -48.26 -16.38
CA VAL A 849 11.62 -49.00 -17.49
C VAL A 849 11.66 -48.15 -18.74
N GLU A 850 10.53 -47.47 -19.07
CA GLU A 850 10.48 -46.55 -20.21
C GLU A 850 11.44 -45.37 -20.02
N ALA A 851 11.49 -44.80 -18.79
CA ALA A 851 12.34 -43.67 -18.49
C ALA A 851 13.86 -43.99 -18.55
N LEU A 852 14.24 -45.23 -18.27
CA LEU A 852 15.64 -45.69 -18.39
C LEU A 852 16.05 -45.98 -19.84
N ARG A 853 15.08 -46.26 -20.72
CA ARG A 853 15.28 -46.52 -22.15
C ARG A 853 15.22 -45.24 -23.02
N SER A 854 14.68 -44.17 -22.49
CA SER A 854 14.67 -42.85 -23.17
C SER A 854 16.11 -42.37 -23.38
N GLU A 855 16.53 -42.08 -24.61
CA GLU A 855 17.83 -41.48 -24.94
C GLU A 855 17.99 -40.05 -24.44
#